data_e5dd475a1c83758aa77e87d389f34c0e
#
_entry.id   e5dd475a1c83758aa77e87d389f34c0e
#
_cell.length_a   1.000
_cell.length_b   1.000
_cell.length_c   1.000
_cell.angle_alpha   90.00
_cell.angle_beta   90.00
_cell.angle_gamma   90.00
#
_symmetry.space_group_name_H-M   'P 1'
#
loop_
_entity.id
_entity.type
_entity.pdbx_description
1 polymer ?
#
loop_
_entity_poly.entity_id
_entity_poly.type
_entity_poly.pdbx_seq_one_letter_code
_entity_poly.pdbx_strand_id
1 'polypeptide(L)'
;MIDSYCRRLIDSFESRRDMVAMRIVGDDTQVYSFGESLDIIRSLAYRIGAEKIEFGDRVALIGENHPCWALSYLGIIYRGAVCVPMDPHGEIETITNFLENSKAKLAFIGAEVVEKFSLIQEKLGRHIPAIVWNSHDAEARTLVRAEHATNGQNTFSEWSASGYPEIFAKEIPKAAGDDTALLIYTSGTTGTPKGVPLTHGNILAELDGINEVIKLSDKESILSLLPLFHAYLQIVNLWAATTYGCQAGYLKELSPAELSSAMKEFKPTILTTVPRLWYLFHKKIFDAVEAKPKPVQMIFRTMLAINGFSRSVFGVNLGHKMFGKVHEGFGGNLRIAISAGSRFDEAVARDFQKLGFTIIQGYGLTETSGAATATHETDNRIGSVGKPMLGAEVKIGEPDTQGVGEVLIRGEMVFNGYYNNPEATAEAFTDDGWFRSGDLGRLDKDGHLFIVGRAKDVVVLPSGKNVHPEDLEVHYLKAPEVEELAILGVADETEERAGAEKLVAVVIPDFEYLKQAKIANSKEAIRYALDNLSRELPEYQRVREYIIRAEQLPRTATRKIKRFELKKEIESGKLSNGASEKKVWELAEADNTQLQTNVAKAVISVLKKHVKNGALIHPKMNLEIDLGLDSLARAEVFAALENGFETEFTADEAAGAVSVANVIDLAKTTPFGANLDSDVASKDVAVATDLNWSKIIKEADEYIPEVETVLKDRPLFAGFAFLVYRCFNLFCRVFMRLEVEGIENITKAAGRNASLNEHASLQKPAPSKGETIKADGNPSLIEHAEPPKGGTPNAFLIAPNHQSFLDPFVLTSNYPFHVFRNIFHVGASMFFQGRFMRFVARMLNVVPIDQDTQLLKAMKAGAIGLKHGKILNIYPEGERAFDGKLHDFKKGAAILALELDLPIVPVAIDGLHKVWARRSWKIRPAKVKIKIGTPFFAREVASAQLSVATSAALAGNAGLNERASLQKPARSNGEMGEPPHSESPNNDQLYSAVTDHLKQIISTMIKEMRSS
;
A
#
# COMPACT_ATOMS: atom_id res chain seq x y z
N MET A 1 48.25 24.29 -17.29
CA MET A 1 47.31 23.64 -18.22
C MET A 1 45.94 23.67 -17.52
N ILE A 2 44.90 24.06 -18.25
CA ILE A 2 43.54 24.14 -17.71
C ILE A 2 43.09 22.70 -17.43
N ASP A 3 42.80 22.36 -16.17
CA ASP A 3 42.24 21.05 -15.77
C ASP A 3 40.77 21.04 -16.16
N SER A 4 40.31 19.97 -16.82
CA SER A 4 38.92 19.76 -17.19
C SER A 4 38.58 18.29 -17.09
N TYR A 5 37.30 18.00 -16.91
CA TYR A 5 36.83 16.60 -16.87
C TYR A 5 37.26 15.83 -18.14
N CYS A 6 37.18 16.45 -19.31
CA CYS A 6 37.62 15.83 -20.56
C CYS A 6 39.07 15.39 -20.52
N ARG A 7 39.96 16.17 -19.92
CA ARG A 7 41.36 15.82 -19.83
C ARG A 7 41.60 14.64 -18.94
N ARG A 8 41.03 14.66 -17.71
CA ARG A 8 41.11 13.49 -16.80
C ARG A 8 40.56 12.23 -17.44
N LEU A 9 39.45 12.35 -18.22
CA LEU A 9 38.87 11.27 -19.00
C LEU A 9 39.88 10.68 -20.01
N ILE A 10 40.49 11.51 -20.86
CA ILE A 10 41.45 11.06 -21.86
C ILE A 10 42.62 10.34 -21.21
N ASP A 11 43.23 10.94 -20.18
CA ASP A 11 44.35 10.35 -19.46
C ASP A 11 44.03 9.00 -18.85
N SER A 12 42.83 8.86 -18.31
CA SER A 12 42.31 7.59 -17.77
C SER A 12 42.16 6.52 -18.84
N PHE A 13 41.53 6.86 -19.96
CA PHE A 13 41.22 5.92 -21.04
C PHE A 13 42.47 5.48 -21.79
N GLU A 14 43.41 6.40 -22.08
CA GLU A 14 44.67 6.08 -22.73
C GLU A 14 45.57 5.18 -21.86
N SER A 15 45.58 5.39 -20.56
CA SER A 15 46.39 4.59 -19.65
C SER A 15 45.86 3.17 -19.40
N ARG A 16 44.59 2.86 -19.78
CA ARG A 16 43.89 1.59 -19.48
C ARG A 16 43.24 0.95 -20.71
N ARG A 17 43.77 1.22 -21.93
CA ARG A 17 43.11 0.82 -23.19
C ARG A 17 42.58 -0.59 -23.25
N ASP A 18 43.33 -1.57 -22.72
CA ASP A 18 42.98 -3.01 -22.79
C ASP A 18 42.00 -3.48 -21.68
N MET A 19 41.70 -2.62 -20.71
CA MET A 19 40.77 -2.98 -19.61
C MET A 19 39.32 -2.76 -20.07
N VAL A 20 38.40 -3.56 -19.51
CA VAL A 20 36.97 -3.39 -19.75
C VAL A 20 36.46 -2.18 -19.00
N ALA A 21 35.92 -1.21 -19.73
CA ALA A 21 35.33 0.01 -19.19
C ALA A 21 33.84 -0.21 -18.81
N MET A 22 33.08 -0.80 -19.72
CA MET A 22 31.63 -0.99 -19.53
C MET A 22 31.09 -2.18 -20.30
N ARG A 23 30.01 -2.76 -19.77
CA ARG A 23 29.33 -3.90 -20.40
C ARG A 23 27.85 -3.98 -20.00
N ILE A 24 27.05 -4.67 -20.83
CA ILE A 24 25.77 -5.21 -20.40
C ILE A 24 26.02 -6.55 -19.73
N VAL A 25 25.55 -6.71 -18.50
CA VAL A 25 25.74 -7.98 -17.77
C VAL A 25 24.89 -9.08 -18.42
N GLY A 26 25.53 -10.25 -18.65
CA GLY A 26 24.86 -11.36 -19.34
C GLY A 26 24.82 -11.20 -20.87
N ASP A 27 25.62 -10.29 -21.45
CA ASP A 27 25.74 -10.11 -22.89
C ASP A 27 27.20 -9.86 -23.30
N ASP A 28 27.88 -10.90 -23.75
CA ASP A 28 29.28 -10.80 -24.15
C ASP A 28 29.51 -10.02 -25.46
N THR A 29 28.46 -9.72 -26.20
CA THR A 29 28.51 -8.92 -27.42
C THR A 29 28.51 -7.41 -27.14
N GLN A 30 28.14 -6.99 -25.92
CA GLN A 30 28.07 -5.59 -25.51
C GLN A 30 29.11 -5.30 -24.41
N VAL A 31 30.39 -5.57 -24.74
CA VAL A 31 31.55 -5.31 -23.88
C VAL A 31 32.45 -4.32 -24.57
N TYR A 32 32.83 -3.26 -23.88
CA TYR A 32 33.67 -2.20 -24.39
C TYR A 32 34.88 -2.01 -23.49
N SER A 33 36.07 -2.07 -24.08
CA SER A 33 37.31 -1.68 -23.39
C SER A 33 37.42 -0.15 -23.28
N PHE A 34 38.33 0.34 -22.45
CA PHE A 34 38.61 1.76 -22.36
C PHE A 34 39.12 2.32 -23.72
N GLY A 35 39.97 1.54 -24.43
CA GLY A 35 40.47 1.93 -25.75
C GLY A 35 39.37 2.06 -26.79
N GLU A 36 38.51 1.02 -26.94
CA GLU A 36 37.38 1.03 -27.87
C GLU A 36 36.41 2.17 -27.51
N SER A 37 36.14 2.37 -26.23
CA SER A 37 35.27 3.43 -25.74
C SER A 37 35.81 4.82 -26.14
N LEU A 38 37.13 5.05 -26.00
CA LEU A 38 37.73 6.34 -26.38
C LEU A 38 37.64 6.56 -27.88
N ASP A 39 37.85 5.51 -28.69
CA ASP A 39 37.76 5.61 -30.14
C ASP A 39 36.32 5.90 -30.59
N ILE A 40 35.33 5.31 -29.94
CA ILE A 40 33.89 5.62 -30.14
C ILE A 40 33.58 7.07 -29.71
N ILE A 41 34.04 7.51 -28.56
CA ILE A 41 33.84 8.87 -28.03
C ILE A 41 34.39 9.91 -29.03
N ARG A 42 35.60 9.68 -29.58
CA ARG A 42 36.23 10.55 -30.59
C ARG A 42 35.42 10.54 -31.89
N SER A 43 34.95 9.37 -32.34
CA SER A 43 34.12 9.26 -33.56
C SER A 43 32.82 10.03 -33.41
N LEU A 44 32.10 9.84 -32.26
CA LEU A 44 30.87 10.60 -31.98
C LEU A 44 31.13 12.10 -31.90
N ALA A 45 32.19 12.54 -31.20
CA ALA A 45 32.52 13.94 -31.07
C ALA A 45 32.86 14.59 -32.43
N TYR A 46 33.58 13.87 -33.32
CA TYR A 46 33.86 14.31 -34.68
C TYR A 46 32.57 14.46 -35.52
N ARG A 47 31.69 13.48 -35.46
CA ARG A 47 30.36 13.48 -36.13
C ARG A 47 29.45 14.59 -35.62
N ILE A 48 29.36 14.80 -34.29
CA ILE A 48 28.65 15.92 -33.69
C ILE A 48 29.11 17.26 -34.28
N GLY A 49 30.43 17.43 -34.47
CA GLY A 49 31.00 18.60 -35.13
C GLY A 49 30.61 18.73 -36.60
N ALA A 50 30.50 17.61 -37.34
CA ALA A 50 30.07 17.60 -38.75
C ALA A 50 28.59 18.04 -38.90
N GLU A 51 27.76 17.80 -37.88
CA GLU A 51 26.37 18.30 -37.80
C GLU A 51 26.31 19.81 -37.40
N LYS A 52 27.44 20.52 -37.43
CA LYS A 52 27.54 21.96 -37.11
C LYS A 52 27.15 22.28 -35.65
N ILE A 53 27.32 21.32 -34.76
CA ILE A 53 27.21 21.55 -33.31
C ILE A 53 28.52 22.24 -32.87
N GLU A 54 28.38 23.45 -32.36
CA GLU A 54 29.49 24.27 -31.90
C GLU A 54 29.75 24.10 -30.40
N PHE A 55 30.83 24.67 -29.91
CA PHE A 55 31.15 24.72 -28.49
C PHE A 55 30.01 25.42 -27.69
N GLY A 56 29.57 24.81 -26.59
CA GLY A 56 28.48 25.34 -25.75
C GLY A 56 27.06 25.08 -26.30
N ASP A 57 26.91 24.47 -27.50
CA ASP A 57 25.59 24.06 -27.98
C ASP A 57 25.03 22.89 -27.18
N ARG A 58 23.71 22.85 -27.00
CA ARG A 58 23.03 21.82 -26.24
C ARG A 58 22.66 20.65 -27.12
N VAL A 59 22.94 19.43 -26.59
CA VAL A 59 22.59 18.16 -27.21
C VAL A 59 21.79 17.35 -26.22
N ALA A 60 20.56 16.99 -26.59
CA ALA A 60 19.68 16.16 -25.73
C ALA A 60 20.15 14.71 -25.71
N LEU A 61 19.94 14.05 -24.57
CA LEU A 61 20.26 12.64 -24.37
C LEU A 61 19.12 11.97 -23.63
N ILE A 62 18.33 11.09 -24.30
CA ILE A 62 17.08 10.54 -23.81
C ILE A 62 17.07 9.02 -24.00
N GLY A 63 17.10 8.24 -22.96
CA GLY A 63 17.02 6.79 -23.01
C GLY A 63 17.42 6.10 -21.71
N GLU A 64 17.20 4.80 -21.69
CA GLU A 64 17.56 3.95 -20.55
C GLU A 64 19.07 3.80 -20.36
N ASN A 65 19.46 3.33 -19.17
CA ASN A 65 20.86 3.04 -18.86
C ASN A 65 21.45 2.02 -19.83
N HIS A 66 22.44 2.43 -20.59
CA HIS A 66 23.09 1.59 -21.59
C HIS A 66 24.52 2.08 -21.84
N PRO A 67 25.50 1.22 -22.27
CA PRO A 67 26.81 1.68 -22.68
C PRO A 67 26.75 2.79 -23.75
N CYS A 68 25.85 2.69 -24.74
CA CYS A 68 25.65 3.72 -25.75
C CYS A 68 25.21 5.06 -25.16
N TRP A 69 24.40 5.07 -24.11
CA TRP A 69 24.02 6.28 -23.38
C TRP A 69 25.26 6.95 -22.78
N ALA A 70 26.10 6.17 -22.07
CA ALA A 70 27.32 6.67 -21.46
C ALA A 70 28.32 7.18 -22.52
N LEU A 71 28.52 6.46 -23.64
CA LEU A 71 29.38 6.84 -24.72
C LEU A 71 28.88 8.09 -25.46
N SER A 72 27.57 8.23 -25.67
CA SER A 72 26.95 9.44 -26.22
C SER A 72 27.19 10.66 -25.33
N TYR A 73 26.95 10.50 -24.02
CA TYR A 73 27.24 11.54 -23.02
C TYR A 73 28.68 12.01 -23.07
N LEU A 74 29.63 11.08 -23.07
CA LEU A 74 31.06 11.38 -23.12
C LEU A 74 31.48 12.00 -24.48
N GLY A 75 30.87 11.57 -25.58
CA GLY A 75 31.09 12.14 -26.90
C GLY A 75 30.61 13.59 -27.02
N ILE A 76 29.46 13.90 -26.43
CA ILE A 76 28.92 15.28 -26.37
C ILE A 76 29.88 16.18 -25.59
N ILE A 77 30.31 15.74 -24.40
CA ILE A 77 31.21 16.52 -23.55
C ILE A 77 32.59 16.67 -24.20
N TYR A 78 33.12 15.60 -24.84
CA TYR A 78 34.39 15.65 -25.56
C TYR A 78 34.36 16.68 -26.70
N ARG A 79 33.20 16.84 -27.36
CA ARG A 79 33.02 17.89 -28.40
C ARG A 79 33.03 19.30 -27.80
N GLY A 80 32.83 19.48 -26.50
CA GLY A 80 32.64 20.77 -25.84
C GLY A 80 31.20 21.27 -25.96
N ALA A 81 30.27 20.38 -26.29
CA ALA A 81 28.84 20.66 -26.27
C ALA A 81 28.26 20.35 -24.86
N VAL A 82 27.12 20.97 -24.54
CA VAL A 82 26.42 20.80 -23.26
C VAL A 82 25.45 19.62 -23.37
N CYS A 83 25.67 18.58 -22.58
CA CYS A 83 24.76 17.45 -22.51
C CYS A 83 23.49 17.82 -21.73
N VAL A 84 22.32 17.48 -22.28
CA VAL A 84 21.01 17.70 -21.63
C VAL A 84 20.33 16.33 -21.42
N PRO A 85 20.65 15.62 -20.34
CA PRO A 85 20.05 14.31 -20.02
C PRO A 85 18.62 14.47 -19.58
N MET A 86 17.72 13.62 -20.09
CA MET A 86 16.28 13.66 -19.80
C MET A 86 15.75 12.26 -19.51
N ASP A 87 14.67 12.21 -18.71
CA ASP A 87 13.95 10.99 -18.38
C ASP A 87 13.22 10.41 -19.60
N PRO A 88 13.52 9.18 -20.06
CA PRO A 88 12.81 8.56 -21.18
C PRO A 88 11.31 8.31 -20.87
N HIS A 89 10.96 8.16 -19.59
CA HIS A 89 9.58 7.96 -19.13
C HIS A 89 8.85 9.28 -18.82
N GLY A 90 9.51 10.43 -18.88
CA GLY A 90 8.91 11.75 -18.66
C GLY A 90 7.74 12.00 -19.59
N GLU A 91 6.76 12.79 -19.18
CA GLU A 91 5.60 13.16 -20.01
C GLU A 91 6.03 13.94 -21.26
N ILE A 92 5.33 13.76 -22.39
CA ILE A 92 5.61 14.44 -23.66
C ILE A 92 5.72 15.95 -23.44
N GLU A 93 4.80 16.54 -22.68
CA GLU A 93 4.80 17.98 -22.38
C GLU A 93 6.05 18.44 -21.64
N THR A 94 6.45 17.67 -20.64
CA THR A 94 7.65 17.95 -19.84
C THR A 94 8.91 17.93 -20.69
N ILE A 95 9.10 16.89 -21.51
CA ILE A 95 10.28 16.78 -22.39
C ILE A 95 10.25 17.87 -23.47
N THR A 96 9.07 18.19 -24.04
CA THR A 96 8.91 19.29 -25.00
C THR A 96 9.38 20.62 -24.39
N ASN A 97 8.93 20.93 -23.17
CA ASN A 97 9.33 22.15 -22.45
C ASN A 97 10.83 22.20 -22.19
N PHE A 98 11.48 21.07 -21.89
CA PHE A 98 12.93 21.01 -21.69
C PHE A 98 13.69 21.25 -23.01
N LEU A 99 13.23 20.65 -24.10
CA LEU A 99 13.83 20.85 -25.43
C LEU A 99 13.63 22.28 -25.94
N GLU A 100 12.51 22.92 -25.65
CA GLU A 100 12.23 24.30 -25.96
C GLU A 100 13.14 25.27 -25.18
N ASN A 101 13.21 25.07 -23.85
CA ASN A 101 14.01 25.91 -22.96
C ASN A 101 15.53 25.75 -23.24
N SER A 102 16.03 24.51 -23.38
CA SER A 102 17.43 24.23 -23.66
C SER A 102 17.86 24.64 -25.05
N LYS A 103 16.90 24.74 -26.00
CA LYS A 103 17.18 24.94 -27.43
C LYS A 103 18.16 23.90 -27.98
N ALA A 104 18.03 22.63 -27.56
CA ALA A 104 18.86 21.55 -28.03
C ALA A 104 18.81 21.45 -29.58
N LYS A 105 19.98 21.28 -30.22
CA LYS A 105 20.13 21.27 -31.69
C LYS A 105 20.24 19.85 -32.27
N LEU A 106 20.59 18.86 -31.43
CA LEU A 106 20.76 17.45 -31.76
C LEU A 106 20.25 16.63 -30.60
N ALA A 107 19.80 15.39 -30.84
CA ALA A 107 19.41 14.45 -29.82
C ALA A 107 20.05 13.07 -30.02
N PHE A 108 20.50 12.44 -28.93
CA PHE A 108 20.76 11.01 -28.89
C PHE A 108 19.59 10.35 -28.13
N ILE A 109 18.98 9.33 -28.73
CA ILE A 109 17.79 8.69 -28.16
C ILE A 109 17.88 7.17 -28.18
N GLY A 110 17.32 6.51 -27.16
CA GLY A 110 17.09 5.08 -27.17
C GLY A 110 16.00 4.67 -28.16
N ALA A 111 16.02 3.43 -28.65
CA ALA A 111 15.00 2.92 -29.56
C ALA A 111 13.59 2.97 -28.93
N GLU A 112 13.49 2.77 -27.61
CA GLU A 112 12.27 2.84 -26.83
C GLU A 112 11.61 4.24 -26.79
N VAL A 113 12.34 5.28 -27.19
CA VAL A 113 11.86 6.67 -27.16
C VAL A 113 11.45 7.18 -28.54
N VAL A 114 11.70 6.46 -29.62
CA VAL A 114 11.56 6.94 -31.02
C VAL A 114 10.13 7.44 -31.30
N GLU A 115 9.10 6.62 -31.03
CA GLU A 115 7.71 7.02 -31.28
C GLU A 115 7.32 8.26 -30.45
N LYS A 116 7.69 8.26 -29.18
CA LYS A 116 7.44 9.37 -28.27
C LYS A 116 8.17 10.65 -28.73
N PHE A 117 9.39 10.51 -29.22
CA PHE A 117 10.18 11.65 -29.72
C PHE A 117 9.57 12.28 -30.98
N SER A 118 8.97 11.48 -31.85
CA SER A 118 8.21 11.97 -33.02
C SER A 118 7.02 12.84 -32.57
N LEU A 119 6.24 12.40 -31.60
CA LEU A 119 5.13 13.20 -31.03
C LEU A 119 5.65 14.50 -30.36
N ILE A 120 6.80 14.43 -29.70
CA ILE A 120 7.45 15.61 -29.08
C ILE A 120 7.87 16.62 -30.17
N GLN A 121 8.44 16.17 -31.27
CA GLN A 121 8.86 17.07 -32.40
C GLN A 121 7.64 17.73 -33.04
N GLU A 122 6.57 17.00 -33.27
CA GLU A 122 5.29 17.54 -33.77
C GLU A 122 4.78 18.66 -32.84
N LYS A 123 4.74 18.40 -31.52
CA LYS A 123 4.31 19.39 -30.52
C LYS A 123 5.26 20.61 -30.46
N LEU A 124 6.55 20.38 -30.60
CA LEU A 124 7.59 21.43 -30.59
C LEU A 124 7.55 22.33 -31.82
N GLY A 125 6.96 21.84 -32.93
CA GLY A 125 6.89 22.58 -34.21
C GLY A 125 8.24 22.79 -34.90
N ARG A 126 9.30 22.08 -34.46
CA ARG A 126 10.62 22.09 -35.07
C ARG A 126 11.25 20.72 -35.09
N HIS A 127 12.00 20.43 -36.12
CA HIS A 127 12.79 19.21 -36.27
C HIS A 127 14.10 19.30 -35.49
N ILE A 128 14.40 18.25 -34.69
CA ILE A 128 15.69 18.05 -34.04
C ILE A 128 16.26 16.73 -34.57
N PRO A 129 17.41 16.75 -35.29
CA PRO A 129 18.06 15.52 -35.74
C PRO A 129 18.32 14.58 -34.57
N ALA A 130 18.02 13.27 -34.74
CA ALA A 130 18.18 12.29 -33.70
C ALA A 130 19.07 11.11 -34.13
N ILE A 131 19.93 10.67 -33.22
CA ILE A 131 20.80 9.50 -33.35
C ILE A 131 20.29 8.42 -32.45
N VAL A 132 19.91 7.26 -33.00
CA VAL A 132 19.24 6.18 -32.27
C VAL A 132 20.21 5.05 -31.97
N TRP A 133 20.18 4.53 -30.72
CA TRP A 133 20.86 3.28 -30.33
C TRP A 133 19.86 2.18 -29.99
N ASN A 134 20.34 0.91 -29.92
CA ASN A 134 19.59 -0.31 -29.62
C ASN A 134 18.50 -0.72 -30.62
N SER A 135 18.55 -0.29 -31.86
CA SER A 135 17.60 -0.70 -32.87
C SER A 135 17.91 -2.12 -33.43
N HIS A 136 17.70 -3.15 -32.59
CA HIS A 136 17.65 -4.53 -33.11
C HIS A 136 16.34 -4.82 -33.86
N ASP A 137 15.36 -3.97 -33.69
CA ASP A 137 14.05 -4.10 -34.33
C ASP A 137 14.05 -3.49 -35.74
N ALA A 138 13.66 -4.31 -36.72
CA ALA A 138 13.59 -3.88 -38.12
C ALA A 138 12.55 -2.74 -38.34
N GLU A 139 11.49 -2.73 -37.52
CA GLU A 139 10.47 -1.68 -37.52
C GLU A 139 10.99 -0.35 -37.00
N ALA A 140 11.72 -0.33 -35.89
CA ALA A 140 12.35 0.88 -35.36
C ALA A 140 13.35 1.47 -36.37
N ARG A 141 14.12 0.64 -37.11
CA ARG A 141 14.98 1.05 -38.21
C ARG A 141 14.20 1.63 -39.38
N THR A 142 13.02 1.12 -39.64
CA THR A 142 12.13 1.53 -40.73
C THR A 142 11.45 2.85 -40.42
N LEU A 143 10.99 3.07 -39.19
CA LEU A 143 10.42 4.32 -38.69
C LEU A 143 11.47 5.46 -38.74
N VAL A 144 12.69 5.19 -38.24
CA VAL A 144 13.79 6.18 -38.33
C VAL A 144 14.18 6.53 -39.76
N ARG A 145 14.13 5.55 -40.69
CA ARG A 145 14.40 5.76 -42.13
C ARG A 145 13.27 6.46 -42.86
N ALA A 146 12.00 6.21 -42.49
CA ALA A 146 10.87 6.82 -43.17
C ALA A 146 10.70 8.31 -42.86
N GLU A 147 10.97 8.72 -41.61
CA GLU A 147 10.82 10.10 -41.16
C GLU A 147 12.06 11.00 -41.50
N HIS A 148 13.23 10.39 -41.72
CA HIS A 148 14.50 11.11 -41.85
C HIS A 148 15.21 10.87 -43.16
N ALA A 149 14.50 10.75 -44.28
CA ALA A 149 15.00 10.44 -45.62
C ALA A 149 15.88 11.53 -46.26
N THR A 150 16.79 12.16 -45.52
CA THR A 150 17.80 13.06 -46.08
C THR A 150 19.18 12.67 -45.57
N ASN A 151 19.80 11.65 -46.13
CA ASN A 151 21.18 11.16 -45.97
C ASN A 151 21.48 9.93 -45.10
N GLY A 152 20.59 8.99 -44.89
CA GLY A 152 20.91 7.58 -44.74
C GLY A 152 21.80 7.08 -43.56
N GLN A 153 22.20 7.91 -42.60
CA GLN A 153 23.16 7.56 -41.54
C GLN A 153 22.84 8.17 -40.20
N ASN A 154 21.82 7.66 -39.52
CA ASN A 154 21.36 8.23 -38.23
C ASN A 154 21.34 7.20 -37.09
N THR A 155 22.17 6.17 -37.12
CA THR A 155 22.30 5.21 -36.03
C THR A 155 23.59 5.41 -35.24
N PHE A 156 23.56 5.11 -33.94
CA PHE A 156 24.72 5.12 -33.08
C PHE A 156 25.84 4.23 -33.64
N SER A 157 25.51 3.05 -34.17
CA SER A 157 26.47 2.09 -34.73
C SER A 157 27.20 2.66 -35.94
N GLU A 158 26.50 3.39 -36.84
CA GLU A 158 27.12 4.05 -37.98
C GLU A 158 28.04 5.20 -37.54
N TRP A 159 27.62 5.96 -36.54
CA TRP A 159 28.42 7.08 -36.03
C TRP A 159 29.66 6.61 -35.27
N SER A 160 29.54 5.57 -34.45
CA SER A 160 30.64 4.96 -33.68
C SER A 160 31.70 4.31 -34.59
N ALA A 161 31.27 3.73 -35.74
CA ALA A 161 32.14 3.10 -36.70
C ALA A 161 32.73 4.05 -37.73
N SER A 162 32.29 5.32 -37.80
CA SER A 162 32.66 6.26 -38.85
C SER A 162 34.15 6.68 -38.81
N GLY A 163 34.80 6.49 -37.64
CA GLY A 163 36.17 6.92 -37.41
C GLY A 163 36.33 8.45 -37.34
N TYR A 164 37.57 8.89 -37.20
CA TYR A 164 37.95 10.29 -37.11
C TYR A 164 39.38 10.51 -37.68
N PRO A 165 39.73 11.72 -38.18
CA PRO A 165 41.08 12.03 -38.61
C PRO A 165 42.08 11.94 -37.43
N GLU A 166 43.31 11.49 -37.70
CA GLU A 166 44.37 11.37 -36.68
C GLU A 166 44.69 12.72 -36.00
N ILE A 167 44.58 13.82 -36.75
CA ILE A 167 44.78 15.16 -36.21
C ILE A 167 43.74 15.49 -35.13
N PHE A 168 42.50 15.05 -35.29
CA PHE A 168 41.44 15.26 -34.30
C PHE A 168 41.74 14.54 -33.00
N ALA A 169 42.34 13.35 -33.06
CA ALA A 169 42.75 12.61 -31.85
C ALA A 169 43.83 13.34 -31.03
N LYS A 170 44.65 14.18 -31.70
CA LYS A 170 45.72 14.94 -31.05
C LYS A 170 45.24 16.30 -30.51
N GLU A 171 44.04 16.74 -30.91
CA GLU A 171 43.46 17.98 -30.40
C GLU A 171 42.89 17.72 -28.98
N ILE A 172 43.33 18.52 -28.01
CA ILE A 172 42.77 18.49 -26.65
C ILE A 172 41.46 19.31 -26.67
N PRO A 173 40.35 18.81 -26.12
CA PRO A 173 39.13 19.60 -25.98
C PRO A 173 39.39 20.96 -25.31
N LYS A 174 38.76 22.02 -25.84
CA LYS A 174 38.99 23.40 -25.40
C LYS A 174 38.27 23.77 -24.09
N ALA A 175 37.45 22.87 -23.55
CA ALA A 175 36.67 23.16 -22.37
C ALA A 175 37.52 23.47 -21.14
N ALA A 176 37.22 24.56 -20.47
CA ALA A 176 37.81 24.99 -19.20
C ALA A 176 36.93 24.61 -18.00
N GLY A 177 37.44 24.78 -16.79
CA GLY A 177 36.69 24.48 -15.56
C GLY A 177 35.35 25.18 -15.46
N ASP A 178 35.26 26.44 -15.89
CA ASP A 178 34.05 27.26 -15.81
C ASP A 178 33.02 27.00 -16.92
N ASP A 179 33.41 26.25 -17.98
CA ASP A 179 32.50 25.94 -19.07
C ASP A 179 31.44 24.93 -18.63
N THR A 180 30.20 25.18 -19.07
CA THR A 180 29.07 24.30 -18.78
C THR A 180 29.20 22.96 -19.53
N ALA A 181 29.26 21.86 -18.83
CA ALA A 181 29.25 20.49 -19.35
C ALA A 181 27.85 19.90 -19.43
N LEU A 182 26.99 20.21 -18.48
CA LEU A 182 25.65 19.63 -18.30
C LEU A 182 24.61 20.72 -18.11
N LEU A 183 23.38 20.41 -18.54
CA LEU A 183 22.17 21.13 -18.17
C LEU A 183 21.11 20.12 -17.73
N ILE A 184 20.92 20.00 -16.44
CA ILE A 184 19.96 19.05 -15.84
C ILE A 184 18.70 19.79 -15.40
N TYR A 185 17.52 19.31 -15.81
CA TYR A 185 16.25 19.89 -15.38
C TYR A 185 15.74 19.21 -14.10
N THR A 186 15.42 20.03 -13.10
CA THR A 186 14.78 19.59 -11.87
C THR A 186 13.31 19.96 -11.90
N SER A 187 12.44 19.05 -11.42
CA SER A 187 11.03 19.35 -11.16
C SER A 187 10.96 20.28 -9.94
N GLY A 188 10.93 21.59 -10.18
CA GLY A 188 10.78 22.57 -9.11
C GLY A 188 9.53 22.28 -8.25
N THR A 189 9.60 22.53 -6.95
CA THR A 189 8.46 22.41 -6.02
C THR A 189 7.26 23.31 -6.38
N THR A 190 7.46 24.26 -7.29
CA THR A 190 6.45 25.20 -7.80
C THR A 190 5.84 24.80 -9.14
N GLY A 191 6.17 23.60 -9.67
CA GLY A 191 5.60 23.09 -10.92
C GLY A 191 6.31 23.53 -12.20
N THR A 192 7.11 24.60 -12.18
CA THR A 192 7.90 25.02 -13.36
C THR A 192 9.31 24.45 -13.24
N PRO A 193 9.76 23.62 -14.18
CA PRO A 193 11.09 23.03 -14.15
C PRO A 193 12.19 24.08 -14.26
N LYS A 194 13.27 23.91 -13.48
CA LYS A 194 14.43 24.78 -13.49
C LYS A 194 15.63 24.05 -14.07
N GLY A 195 16.30 24.66 -15.06
CA GLY A 195 17.56 24.13 -15.63
C GLY A 195 18.74 24.45 -14.72
N VAL A 196 19.48 23.43 -14.30
CA VAL A 196 20.69 23.52 -13.47
C VAL A 196 21.91 23.30 -14.38
N PRO A 197 22.67 24.32 -14.74
CA PRO A 197 23.93 24.17 -15.47
C PRO A 197 25.04 23.73 -14.52
N LEU A 198 25.73 22.66 -14.85
CA LEU A 198 26.90 22.17 -14.12
C LEU A 198 28.13 22.32 -14.99
N THR A 199 29.20 22.88 -14.43
CA THR A 199 30.46 23.12 -15.14
C THR A 199 31.42 21.93 -15.05
N HIS A 200 32.46 21.92 -15.89
CA HIS A 200 33.54 20.95 -15.74
C HIS A 200 34.21 21.03 -14.37
N GLY A 201 34.33 22.22 -13.78
CA GLY A 201 34.86 22.44 -12.44
C GLY A 201 33.99 21.81 -11.34
N ASN A 202 32.64 21.95 -11.49
CA ASN A 202 31.72 21.30 -10.54
C ASN A 202 31.89 19.77 -10.54
N ILE A 203 32.03 19.13 -11.74
CA ILE A 203 32.29 17.69 -11.88
C ILE A 203 33.64 17.30 -11.26
N LEU A 204 34.68 18.09 -11.44
CA LEU A 204 36.00 17.82 -10.86
C LEU A 204 35.99 17.89 -9.34
N ALA A 205 35.30 18.88 -8.76
CA ALA A 205 35.12 19.00 -7.31
C ALA A 205 34.41 17.76 -6.71
N GLU A 206 33.37 17.28 -7.38
CA GLU A 206 32.67 16.04 -6.97
C GLU A 206 33.58 14.82 -7.05
N LEU A 207 34.36 14.68 -8.13
CA LEU A 207 35.30 13.58 -8.31
C LEU A 207 36.36 13.53 -7.19
N ASP A 208 36.94 14.69 -6.88
CA ASP A 208 37.93 14.80 -5.82
C ASP A 208 37.31 14.52 -4.44
N GLY A 209 36.09 15.04 -4.22
CA GLY A 209 35.32 14.79 -2.99
C GLY A 209 34.95 13.32 -2.76
N ILE A 210 34.40 12.66 -3.77
CA ILE A 210 33.97 11.25 -3.63
C ILE A 210 35.17 10.30 -3.51
N ASN A 211 36.28 10.61 -4.20
CA ASN A 211 37.48 9.78 -4.09
C ASN A 211 38.17 9.89 -2.72
N GLU A 212 38.02 11.02 -2.03
CA GLU A 212 38.46 11.13 -0.63
C GLU A 212 37.65 10.22 0.28
N VAL A 213 36.33 10.12 0.03
CA VAL A 213 35.39 9.32 0.85
C VAL A 213 35.58 7.80 0.65
N ILE A 214 35.68 7.32 -0.58
CA ILE A 214 35.62 5.88 -0.90
C ILE A 214 36.86 5.28 -1.56
N LYS A 215 37.88 6.05 -1.86
CA LYS A 215 39.17 5.61 -2.48
C LYS A 215 38.98 4.65 -3.65
N LEU A 216 38.60 5.19 -4.79
CA LEU A 216 38.31 4.43 -6.00
C LEU A 216 39.60 3.98 -6.75
N SER A 217 39.55 2.86 -7.43
CA SER A 217 40.63 2.33 -8.26
C SER A 217 40.07 1.48 -9.40
N ASP A 218 40.97 1.06 -10.30
CA ASP A 218 40.70 0.17 -11.42
C ASP A 218 40.31 -1.27 -11.05
N LYS A 219 40.32 -1.61 -9.76
CA LYS A 219 39.85 -2.89 -9.24
C LYS A 219 38.35 -2.91 -8.91
N GLU A 220 37.72 -1.76 -8.98
CA GLU A 220 36.32 -1.63 -8.62
C GLU A 220 35.40 -1.96 -9.80
N SER A 221 34.30 -2.61 -9.48
CA SER A 221 33.20 -2.90 -10.40
C SER A 221 31.90 -2.30 -9.86
N ILE A 222 31.22 -1.52 -10.68
CA ILE A 222 30.06 -0.72 -10.29
C ILE A 222 28.85 -1.18 -11.09
N LEU A 223 27.80 -1.67 -10.43
CA LEU A 223 26.56 -2.05 -11.09
C LEU A 223 25.59 -0.84 -11.11
N SER A 224 25.25 -0.37 -12.30
CA SER A 224 24.38 0.79 -12.51
C SER A 224 22.91 0.36 -12.54
N LEU A 225 22.20 0.60 -11.44
CA LEU A 225 20.80 0.20 -11.26
C LEU A 225 19.80 1.33 -11.47
N LEU A 226 20.21 2.53 -11.18
CA LEU A 226 19.33 3.70 -11.17
C LEU A 226 19.63 4.61 -12.36
N PRO A 227 18.64 5.44 -12.82
CA PRO A 227 18.78 6.19 -14.07
C PRO A 227 19.93 7.21 -14.07
N LEU A 228 20.78 7.15 -15.07
CA LEU A 228 21.96 8.03 -15.23
C LEU A 228 21.61 9.48 -15.59
N PHE A 229 20.40 9.80 -15.98
CA PHE A 229 20.00 11.18 -16.24
C PHE A 229 19.95 12.06 -14.97
N HIS A 230 20.12 11.47 -13.76
CA HIS A 230 20.26 12.20 -12.51
C HIS A 230 21.71 12.42 -12.10
N ALA A 231 22.05 13.64 -11.65
CA ALA A 231 23.39 14.02 -11.22
C ALA A 231 23.99 13.05 -10.18
N TYR A 232 23.24 12.71 -9.14
CA TYR A 232 23.69 11.79 -8.08
C TYR A 232 24.29 10.48 -8.63
N LEU A 233 23.66 9.90 -9.65
CA LEU A 233 24.09 8.61 -10.18
C LEU A 233 25.25 8.73 -11.16
N GLN A 234 25.41 9.91 -11.78
CA GLN A 234 26.55 10.19 -12.63
C GLN A 234 27.85 10.23 -11.85
N ILE A 235 27.84 10.67 -10.58
CA ILE A 235 29.06 10.82 -9.76
C ILE A 235 29.86 9.51 -9.73
N VAL A 236 29.24 8.42 -9.28
CA VAL A 236 29.95 7.14 -9.09
C VAL A 236 29.89 6.28 -10.34
N ASN A 237 28.69 6.17 -10.96
CA ASN A 237 28.45 5.20 -12.03
C ASN A 237 28.98 5.66 -13.40
N LEU A 238 29.31 6.95 -13.55
CA LEU A 238 29.82 7.50 -14.80
C LEU A 238 31.11 8.29 -14.58
N TRP A 239 31.07 9.42 -13.85
CA TRP A 239 32.26 10.31 -13.76
C TRP A 239 33.42 9.62 -13.03
N ALA A 240 33.17 9.04 -11.87
CA ALA A 240 34.21 8.34 -11.12
C ALA A 240 34.60 7.03 -11.77
N ALA A 241 33.66 6.27 -12.32
CA ALA A 241 33.95 5.02 -13.04
C ALA A 241 34.93 5.28 -14.20
N THR A 242 34.65 6.27 -15.02
CA THR A 242 35.49 6.61 -16.20
C THR A 242 36.82 7.26 -15.82
N THR A 243 36.86 8.06 -14.78
CA THR A 243 38.08 8.75 -14.33
C THR A 243 39.05 7.84 -13.60
N TYR A 244 38.55 6.97 -12.70
CA TYR A 244 39.39 6.10 -11.86
C TYR A 244 39.58 4.70 -12.43
N GLY A 245 39.01 4.42 -13.62
CA GLY A 245 39.20 3.15 -14.32
C GLY A 245 38.33 2.01 -13.80
N CYS A 246 37.24 2.28 -13.12
CA CYS A 246 36.31 1.25 -12.62
C CYS A 246 35.50 0.66 -13.78
N GLN A 247 35.17 -0.63 -13.68
CA GLN A 247 34.27 -1.29 -14.64
C GLN A 247 32.80 -0.96 -14.32
N ALA A 248 32.05 -0.46 -15.31
CA ALA A 248 30.61 -0.22 -15.19
C ALA A 248 29.78 -1.36 -15.81
N GLY A 249 28.86 -1.95 -15.04
CA GLY A 249 27.89 -2.96 -15.51
C GLY A 249 26.51 -2.36 -15.65
N TYR A 250 25.81 -2.67 -16.75
CA TYR A 250 24.43 -2.26 -17.01
C TYR A 250 23.54 -3.48 -17.10
N LEU A 251 22.27 -3.35 -16.67
CA LEU A 251 21.26 -4.40 -16.80
C LEU A 251 20.55 -4.31 -18.16
N LYS A 252 20.11 -5.45 -18.69
CA LYS A 252 19.21 -5.49 -19.87
C LYS A 252 17.85 -4.90 -19.53
N GLU A 253 17.35 -5.24 -18.33
CA GLU A 253 16.06 -4.82 -17.80
C GLU A 253 16.13 -4.73 -16.28
N LEU A 254 15.46 -3.77 -15.68
CA LEU A 254 15.39 -3.63 -14.23
C LEU A 254 14.26 -4.51 -13.66
N SER A 255 14.48 -5.81 -13.57
CA SER A 255 13.60 -6.77 -12.92
C SER A 255 14.28 -7.45 -11.72
N PRO A 256 13.53 -7.95 -10.71
CA PRO A 256 14.11 -8.64 -9.55
C PRO A 256 14.92 -9.89 -9.92
N ALA A 257 14.52 -10.59 -11.00
CA ALA A 257 15.22 -11.78 -11.48
C ALA A 257 16.55 -11.40 -12.13
N GLU A 258 16.54 -10.42 -13.02
CA GLU A 258 17.71 -9.90 -13.71
C GLU A 258 18.72 -9.32 -12.73
N LEU A 259 18.25 -8.51 -11.76
CA LEU A 259 19.08 -7.98 -10.69
C LEU A 259 19.79 -9.08 -9.91
N SER A 260 19.06 -10.14 -9.52
CA SER A 260 19.64 -11.27 -8.77
C SER A 260 20.67 -12.03 -9.59
N SER A 261 20.46 -12.20 -10.90
CA SER A 261 21.40 -12.82 -11.83
C SER A 261 22.65 -11.96 -11.99
N ALA A 262 22.46 -10.67 -12.30
CA ALA A 262 23.55 -9.73 -12.52
C ALA A 262 24.45 -9.56 -11.28
N MET A 263 23.89 -9.51 -10.08
CA MET A 263 24.66 -9.47 -8.84
C MET A 263 25.62 -10.66 -8.72
N LYS A 264 25.17 -11.88 -9.05
CA LYS A 264 25.99 -13.10 -8.97
C LYS A 264 27.04 -13.20 -10.06
N GLU A 265 26.70 -12.74 -11.25
CA GLU A 265 27.58 -12.80 -12.42
C GLU A 265 28.64 -11.71 -12.38
N PHE A 266 28.20 -10.46 -12.24
CA PHE A 266 29.07 -9.27 -12.29
C PHE A 266 29.88 -9.07 -11.01
N LYS A 267 29.35 -9.53 -9.86
CA LYS A 267 29.97 -9.44 -8.53
C LYS A 267 30.46 -8.04 -8.19
N PRO A 268 29.57 -7.04 -8.15
CA PRO A 268 29.94 -5.66 -7.95
C PRO A 268 30.66 -5.45 -6.61
N THR A 269 31.68 -4.58 -6.62
CA THR A 269 32.38 -4.13 -5.41
C THR A 269 31.72 -2.87 -4.83
N ILE A 270 31.05 -2.08 -5.69
CA ILE A 270 30.33 -0.87 -5.34
C ILE A 270 28.91 -0.93 -5.88
N LEU A 271 27.94 -0.51 -5.06
CA LEU A 271 26.53 -0.45 -5.41
C LEU A 271 25.93 0.89 -5.02
N THR A 272 25.53 1.68 -6.01
CA THR A 272 24.87 2.97 -5.81
C THR A 272 23.35 2.80 -5.84
N THR A 273 22.67 3.20 -4.77
CA THR A 273 21.24 2.90 -4.55
C THR A 273 20.50 4.05 -3.88
N VAL A 274 19.20 3.85 -3.68
CA VAL A 274 18.32 4.67 -2.83
C VAL A 274 17.79 3.84 -1.66
N PRO A 275 17.35 4.45 -0.54
CA PRO A 275 16.87 3.74 0.65
C PRO A 275 15.79 2.70 0.37
N ARG A 276 14.89 2.94 -0.59
CA ARG A 276 13.82 1.99 -0.94
C ARG A 276 14.35 0.60 -1.34
N LEU A 277 15.45 0.52 -2.08
CA LEU A 277 16.04 -0.77 -2.45
C LEU A 277 16.57 -1.51 -1.22
N TRP A 278 17.14 -0.79 -0.25
CA TRP A 278 17.59 -1.38 1.02
C TRP A 278 16.42 -1.90 1.84
N TYR A 279 15.27 -1.24 1.86
CA TYR A 279 14.05 -1.72 2.53
C TYR A 279 13.55 -3.02 1.89
N LEU A 280 13.56 -3.12 0.56
CA LEU A 280 13.20 -4.35 -0.15
C LEU A 280 14.17 -5.50 0.14
N PHE A 281 15.48 -5.24 0.14
CA PHE A 281 16.48 -6.24 0.51
C PHE A 281 16.34 -6.66 1.97
N HIS A 282 16.12 -5.72 2.88
CA HIS A 282 15.88 -5.98 4.30
C HIS A 282 14.67 -6.90 4.48
N LYS A 283 13.52 -6.50 3.93
CA LYS A 283 12.29 -7.30 3.97
C LYS A 283 12.56 -8.73 3.47
N LYS A 284 13.14 -8.91 2.30
CA LYS A 284 13.42 -10.22 1.71
C LYS A 284 14.34 -11.09 2.59
N ILE A 285 15.38 -10.51 3.20
CA ILE A 285 16.32 -11.24 4.08
C ILE A 285 15.61 -11.67 5.35
N PHE A 286 14.92 -10.74 6.02
CA PHE A 286 14.31 -11.00 7.33
C PHE A 286 13.08 -11.90 7.22
N ASP A 287 12.23 -11.75 6.20
CA ASP A 287 11.12 -12.66 5.90
C ASP A 287 11.61 -14.09 5.66
N ALA A 288 12.70 -14.25 4.89
CA ALA A 288 13.31 -15.56 4.67
C ALA A 288 13.85 -16.20 5.97
N VAL A 289 14.28 -15.40 6.94
CA VAL A 289 14.69 -15.88 8.27
C VAL A 289 13.47 -16.20 9.13
N GLU A 290 12.43 -15.39 9.10
CA GLU A 290 11.19 -15.61 9.87
C GLU A 290 10.44 -16.88 9.42
N ALA A 291 10.56 -17.25 8.15
CA ALA A 291 10.06 -18.53 7.63
C ALA A 291 10.80 -19.75 8.16
N LYS A 292 11.96 -19.60 8.85
CA LYS A 292 12.73 -20.72 9.41
C LYS A 292 12.26 -21.11 10.83
N PRO A 293 12.57 -22.34 11.29
CA PRO A 293 12.27 -22.75 12.66
C PRO A 293 12.87 -21.80 13.72
N LYS A 294 12.18 -21.62 14.84
CA LYS A 294 12.58 -20.71 15.94
C LYS A 294 14.05 -20.81 16.37
N PRO A 295 14.68 -22.00 16.48
CA PRO A 295 16.10 -22.09 16.81
C PRO A 295 17.00 -21.38 15.77
N VAL A 296 16.69 -21.50 14.47
CA VAL A 296 17.45 -20.85 13.40
C VAL A 296 17.32 -19.35 13.47
N GLN A 297 16.09 -18.83 13.73
CA GLN A 297 15.85 -17.40 13.95
C GLN A 297 16.68 -16.89 15.13
N MET A 298 16.74 -17.65 16.25
CA MET A 298 17.51 -17.26 17.42
C MET A 298 19.02 -17.24 17.16
N ILE A 299 19.54 -18.23 16.43
CA ILE A 299 20.94 -18.25 16.00
C ILE A 299 21.26 -17.04 15.15
N PHE A 300 20.43 -16.73 14.15
CA PHE A 300 20.60 -15.56 13.28
C PHE A 300 20.64 -14.24 14.07
N ARG A 301 19.70 -14.05 15.00
CA ARG A 301 19.66 -12.87 15.88
C ARG A 301 20.89 -12.77 16.80
N THR A 302 21.36 -13.91 17.31
CA THR A 302 22.60 -13.98 18.12
C THR A 302 23.81 -13.61 17.28
N MET A 303 23.91 -14.11 16.05
CA MET A 303 24.97 -13.76 15.12
C MET A 303 24.99 -12.25 14.80
N LEU A 304 23.81 -11.64 14.57
CA LEU A 304 23.70 -10.18 14.40
C LEU A 304 24.21 -9.40 15.62
N ALA A 305 23.86 -9.84 16.82
CA ALA A 305 24.33 -9.23 18.05
C ALA A 305 25.84 -9.35 18.21
N ILE A 306 26.41 -10.52 17.94
CA ILE A 306 27.86 -10.76 18.04
C ILE A 306 28.62 -9.88 17.05
N ASN A 307 28.22 -9.84 15.76
CA ASN A 307 28.92 -8.99 14.79
C ASN A 307 28.75 -7.51 15.09
N GLY A 308 27.56 -7.09 15.54
CA GLY A 308 27.31 -5.72 15.96
C GLY A 308 28.23 -5.30 17.12
N PHE A 309 28.37 -6.15 18.15
CA PHE A 309 29.26 -5.93 19.27
C PHE A 309 30.74 -5.92 18.83
N SER A 310 31.16 -6.89 17.99
CA SER A 310 32.54 -6.96 17.47
C SER A 310 32.92 -5.70 16.71
N ARG A 311 32.05 -5.19 15.84
CA ARG A 311 32.30 -3.95 15.10
C ARG A 311 32.34 -2.73 16.00
N SER A 312 31.44 -2.65 17.01
CA SER A 312 31.34 -1.49 17.89
C SER A 312 32.51 -1.39 18.87
N VAL A 313 33.01 -2.51 19.41
CA VAL A 313 34.03 -2.51 20.47
C VAL A 313 35.43 -2.74 19.91
N PHE A 314 35.57 -3.63 18.94
CA PHE A 314 36.89 -4.04 18.43
C PHE A 314 37.17 -3.53 17.00
N GLY A 315 36.21 -2.88 16.33
CA GLY A 315 36.33 -2.48 14.92
C GLY A 315 36.35 -3.66 13.94
N VAL A 316 36.12 -4.90 14.40
CA VAL A 316 36.25 -6.11 13.58
C VAL A 316 34.91 -6.52 12.96
N ASN A 317 34.86 -6.58 11.64
CA ASN A 317 33.68 -7.02 10.88
C ASN A 317 33.74 -8.53 10.58
N LEU A 318 32.91 -9.32 11.27
CA LEU A 318 32.78 -10.76 11.07
C LEU A 318 31.62 -11.12 10.10
N GLY A 319 30.90 -10.12 9.59
CA GLY A 319 29.67 -10.31 8.85
C GLY A 319 29.80 -11.22 7.62
N HIS A 320 30.84 -11.03 6.81
CA HIS A 320 31.06 -11.84 5.63
C HIS A 320 31.25 -13.34 5.96
N LYS A 321 31.92 -13.65 7.08
CA LYS A 321 32.09 -15.04 7.55
C LYS A 321 30.81 -15.63 8.12
N MET A 322 30.05 -14.83 8.85
CA MET A 322 28.83 -15.27 9.56
C MET A 322 27.61 -15.33 8.64
N PHE A 323 27.49 -14.41 7.68
CA PHE A 323 26.34 -14.27 6.79
C PHE A 323 26.69 -14.48 5.30
N GLY A 324 27.60 -15.44 5.02
CA GLY A 324 28.10 -15.70 3.65
C GLY A 324 27.00 -15.81 2.60
N LYS A 325 25.90 -16.54 2.88
CA LYS A 325 24.76 -16.66 1.95
C LYS A 325 24.08 -15.33 1.63
N VAL A 326 24.04 -14.39 2.59
CA VAL A 326 23.48 -13.06 2.35
C VAL A 326 24.44 -12.27 1.46
N HIS A 327 25.76 -12.31 1.75
CA HIS A 327 26.77 -11.66 0.93
C HIS A 327 26.85 -12.25 -0.49
N GLU A 328 26.73 -13.59 -0.65
CA GLU A 328 26.62 -14.25 -1.95
C GLU A 328 25.42 -13.73 -2.78
N GLY A 329 24.32 -13.39 -2.13
CA GLY A 329 23.16 -12.76 -2.77
C GLY A 329 23.48 -11.39 -3.39
N PHE A 330 24.51 -10.71 -2.88
CA PHE A 330 25.04 -9.45 -3.41
C PHE A 330 26.33 -9.65 -4.24
N GLY A 331 26.56 -10.87 -4.75
CA GLY A 331 27.73 -11.21 -5.55
C GLY A 331 28.99 -11.58 -4.76
N GLY A 332 28.97 -11.48 -3.45
CA GLY A 332 30.07 -11.87 -2.55
C GLY A 332 31.23 -10.88 -2.44
N ASN A 333 31.33 -9.89 -3.32
CA ASN A 333 32.46 -8.95 -3.41
C ASN A 333 32.10 -7.52 -2.99
N LEU A 334 30.86 -7.27 -2.57
CA LEU A 334 30.38 -5.93 -2.26
C LEU A 334 31.17 -5.33 -1.08
N ARG A 335 32.01 -4.34 -1.37
CA ARG A 335 32.82 -3.59 -0.41
C ARG A 335 32.06 -2.41 0.18
N ILE A 336 31.48 -1.60 -0.69
CA ILE A 336 30.77 -0.39 -0.33
C ILE A 336 29.43 -0.36 -1.05
N ALA A 337 28.41 0.01 -0.31
CA ALA A 337 27.16 0.46 -0.86
C ALA A 337 26.96 1.96 -0.57
N ILE A 338 26.38 2.68 -1.52
CA ILE A 338 26.06 4.11 -1.36
C ILE A 338 24.55 4.26 -1.39
N SER A 339 24.00 4.97 -0.44
CA SER A 339 22.57 5.27 -0.36
C SER A 339 22.36 6.77 -0.18
N ALA A 340 21.65 7.41 -1.13
CA ALA A 340 21.34 8.83 -1.08
C ALA A 340 19.99 9.15 -1.72
N GLY A 341 19.65 10.42 -1.83
CA GLY A 341 18.43 10.90 -2.48
C GLY A 341 17.20 11.01 -1.59
N SER A 342 17.13 10.26 -0.48
CA SER A 342 16.10 10.39 0.56
C SER A 342 16.62 9.89 1.90
N ARG A 343 15.87 10.14 2.99
CA ARG A 343 16.25 9.69 4.33
C ARG A 343 16.29 8.17 4.40
N PHE A 344 17.31 7.64 5.10
CA PHE A 344 17.49 6.22 5.33
C PHE A 344 17.17 5.86 6.79
N ASP A 345 16.28 4.86 6.99
CA ASP A 345 15.89 4.41 8.34
C ASP A 345 17.09 3.86 9.12
N GLU A 346 17.26 4.36 10.33
CA GLU A 346 18.39 3.99 11.19
C GLU A 346 18.35 2.52 11.61
N ALA A 347 17.18 1.92 11.81
CA ALA A 347 17.08 0.54 12.24
C ALA A 347 17.50 -0.40 11.10
N VAL A 348 17.08 -0.11 9.88
CA VAL A 348 17.49 -0.85 8.68
C VAL A 348 18.99 -0.68 8.44
N ALA A 349 19.51 0.54 8.55
CA ALA A 349 20.95 0.80 8.42
C ALA A 349 21.77 0.01 9.46
N ARG A 350 21.34 -0.01 10.73
CA ARG A 350 21.98 -0.81 11.81
C ARG A 350 21.94 -2.29 11.53
N ASP A 351 20.87 -2.81 10.98
CA ASP A 351 20.76 -4.24 10.70
C ASP A 351 21.68 -4.64 9.54
N PHE A 352 21.79 -3.84 8.47
CA PHE A 352 22.81 -4.07 7.43
C PHE A 352 24.23 -3.93 7.96
N GLN A 353 24.48 -2.97 8.84
CA GLN A 353 25.77 -2.86 9.52
C GLN A 353 26.09 -4.13 10.33
N LYS A 354 25.12 -4.71 11.06
CA LYS A 354 25.27 -5.97 11.79
C LYS A 354 25.41 -7.18 10.85
N LEU A 355 24.79 -7.15 9.67
CA LEU A 355 25.02 -8.15 8.63
C LEU A 355 26.41 -8.06 8.01
N GLY A 356 27.13 -6.98 8.23
CA GLY A 356 28.52 -6.81 7.79
C GLY A 356 28.70 -5.88 6.60
N PHE A 357 27.65 -5.27 6.09
CA PHE A 357 27.72 -4.30 5.00
C PHE A 357 28.20 -2.93 5.49
N THR A 358 28.91 -2.22 4.60
CA THR A 358 29.29 -0.82 4.78
C THR A 358 28.42 0.03 3.82
N ILE A 359 27.50 0.79 4.38
CA ILE A 359 26.61 1.68 3.61
C ILE A 359 27.01 3.11 3.87
N ILE A 360 27.54 3.78 2.86
CA ILE A 360 27.85 5.21 2.86
C ILE A 360 26.57 5.98 2.57
N GLN A 361 26.24 6.97 3.39
CA GLN A 361 25.14 7.87 3.13
C GLN A 361 25.67 9.20 2.60
N GLY A 362 25.07 9.71 1.53
CA GLY A 362 25.38 10.99 0.95
C GLY A 362 24.16 11.91 0.91
N TYR A 363 24.38 13.22 0.97
CA TYR A 363 23.36 14.24 0.83
C TYR A 363 23.83 15.34 -0.12
N GLY A 364 22.94 15.75 -0.98
CA GLY A 364 23.10 16.85 -1.91
C GLY A 364 21.89 16.99 -2.82
N LEU A 365 21.99 17.97 -3.72
CA LEU A 365 20.96 18.31 -4.69
C LEU A 365 21.62 18.36 -6.08
N THR A 366 20.82 18.49 -7.14
CA THR A 366 21.37 18.74 -8.49
C THR A 366 22.20 20.02 -8.51
N GLU A 367 21.77 21.03 -7.77
CA GLU A 367 22.42 22.32 -7.58
C GLU A 367 23.78 22.23 -6.87
N THR A 368 24.06 21.14 -6.18
CA THR A 368 25.38 20.82 -5.58
C THR A 368 26.07 19.68 -6.34
N SER A 369 25.81 19.54 -7.65
CA SER A 369 26.36 18.51 -8.54
C SER A 369 26.07 17.07 -8.12
N GLY A 370 25.23 16.87 -7.11
CA GLY A 370 24.72 15.58 -6.63
C GLY A 370 25.05 15.26 -5.18
N ALA A 371 26.19 15.72 -4.64
CA ALA A 371 26.54 15.54 -3.22
C ALA A 371 27.26 16.79 -2.64
N ALA A 372 27.08 17.03 -1.36
CA ALA A 372 27.79 18.04 -0.60
C ALA A 372 28.35 17.46 0.70
N THR A 373 27.70 16.42 1.25
CA THR A 373 28.18 15.68 2.43
C THR A 373 28.13 14.18 2.19
N ALA A 374 29.00 13.45 2.84
CA ALA A 374 28.98 11.97 2.83
C ALA A 374 29.51 11.41 4.16
N THR A 375 29.00 10.24 4.57
CA THR A 375 29.65 9.48 5.66
C THR A 375 30.89 8.79 5.14
N HIS A 376 31.91 8.69 5.95
CA HIS A 376 33.15 8.01 5.62
C HIS A 376 33.12 6.55 6.10
N GLU A 377 33.86 5.66 5.43
CA GLU A 377 33.92 4.23 5.83
C GLU A 377 34.36 4.03 7.31
N THR A 378 35.29 4.87 7.79
CA THR A 378 35.83 4.83 9.17
C THR A 378 35.09 5.77 10.12
N ASP A 379 34.24 6.69 9.63
CA ASP A 379 33.46 7.64 10.43
C ASP A 379 31.99 7.65 9.95
N ASN A 380 31.38 6.46 9.97
CA ASN A 380 30.01 6.23 9.51
C ASN A 380 29.03 6.30 10.68
N ARG A 381 28.48 7.47 10.93
CA ARG A 381 27.49 7.70 11.97
C ARG A 381 26.09 7.44 11.43
N ILE A 382 25.46 6.37 11.89
CA ILE A 382 24.10 6.00 11.44
C ILE A 382 23.10 7.11 11.77
N GLY A 383 22.23 7.43 10.81
CA GLY A 383 21.24 8.52 10.88
C GLY A 383 21.78 9.87 10.40
N SER A 384 23.11 10.02 10.26
CA SER A 384 23.74 11.18 9.64
C SER A 384 23.93 10.97 8.14
N VAL A 385 23.96 12.05 7.39
CA VAL A 385 24.40 12.12 5.99
C VAL A 385 25.85 12.52 5.86
N GLY A 386 26.62 12.44 6.94
CA GLY A 386 28.05 12.62 6.99
C GLY A 386 28.50 14.06 7.23
N LYS A 387 29.77 14.27 6.93
CA LYS A 387 30.44 15.59 7.02
C LYS A 387 30.55 16.22 5.64
N PRO A 388 30.78 17.53 5.55
CA PRO A 388 31.09 18.17 4.28
C PRO A 388 32.22 17.46 3.54
N MET A 389 32.03 17.22 2.26
CA MET A 389 33.05 16.64 1.38
C MET A 389 34.18 17.64 1.13
N LEU A 390 35.27 17.19 0.55
CA LEU A 390 36.40 18.04 0.20
C LEU A 390 35.93 19.20 -0.71
N GLY A 391 36.23 20.43 -0.31
CA GLY A 391 35.81 21.62 -1.03
C GLY A 391 34.38 22.10 -0.73
N ALA A 392 33.62 21.39 0.11
CA ALA A 392 32.30 21.80 0.58
C ALA A 392 32.34 22.43 1.97
N GLU A 393 31.51 23.45 2.16
CA GLU A 393 31.22 24.05 3.47
C GLU A 393 29.70 23.94 3.71
N VAL A 394 29.33 23.59 4.94
CA VAL A 394 27.91 23.49 5.35
C VAL A 394 27.71 24.24 6.66
N LYS A 395 26.68 25.08 6.72
CA LYS A 395 26.23 25.73 7.96
C LYS A 395 24.71 25.63 8.10
N ILE A 396 24.21 25.82 9.32
CA ILE A 396 22.78 25.88 9.62
C ILE A 396 22.37 27.34 9.72
N GLY A 397 21.46 27.78 8.85
CA GLY A 397 20.86 29.10 8.86
C GLY A 397 19.75 29.20 9.89
N GLU A 398 19.76 30.25 10.71
CA GLU A 398 18.72 30.58 11.70
C GLU A 398 18.27 29.36 12.56
N PRO A 399 19.20 28.71 13.29
CA PRO A 399 18.85 27.50 14.02
C PRO A 399 17.90 27.81 15.19
N ASP A 400 16.93 26.92 15.39
CA ASP A 400 16.03 26.94 16.55
C ASP A 400 16.73 26.47 17.83
N THR A 401 15.96 26.34 18.92
CA THR A 401 16.48 25.93 20.27
C THR A 401 17.05 24.51 20.27
N GLN A 402 16.77 23.71 19.23
CA GLN A 402 17.29 22.34 19.06
C GLN A 402 18.45 22.30 18.05
N GLY A 403 18.86 23.44 17.53
CA GLY A 403 19.89 23.56 16.52
C GLY A 403 19.45 23.21 15.11
N VAL A 404 18.13 23.11 14.85
CA VAL A 404 17.54 22.81 13.54
C VAL A 404 17.28 24.11 12.80
N GLY A 405 17.75 24.20 11.55
CA GLY A 405 17.51 25.32 10.66
C GLY A 405 17.79 24.94 9.21
N GLU A 406 17.72 25.89 8.30
CA GLU A 406 17.98 25.64 6.87
C GLU A 406 19.44 25.25 6.63
N VAL A 407 19.67 24.17 5.89
CA VAL A 407 21.00 23.74 5.47
C VAL A 407 21.49 24.65 4.36
N LEU A 408 22.55 25.41 4.64
CA LEU A 408 23.21 26.30 3.71
C LEU A 408 24.53 25.69 3.25
N ILE A 409 24.80 25.71 1.94
CA ILE A 409 25.92 25.01 1.30
C ILE A 409 26.74 26.01 0.48
N ARG A 410 28.08 25.91 0.56
CA ARG A 410 29.01 26.66 -0.27
C ARG A 410 30.14 25.75 -0.72
N GLY A 411 30.67 25.93 -1.91
CA GLY A 411 31.83 25.20 -2.42
C GLY A 411 31.89 25.10 -3.92
N GLU A 412 32.94 24.51 -4.43
CA GLU A 412 33.20 24.39 -5.86
C GLU A 412 32.21 23.44 -6.58
N MET A 413 31.56 22.55 -5.89
CA MET A 413 30.50 21.67 -6.43
C MET A 413 29.15 22.40 -6.58
N VAL A 414 28.98 23.60 -6.00
CA VAL A 414 27.72 24.36 -6.08
C VAL A 414 27.64 25.06 -7.44
N PHE A 415 26.49 24.95 -8.09
CA PHE A 415 26.24 25.64 -9.37
C PHE A 415 26.23 27.16 -9.23
N ASN A 416 26.38 27.87 -10.38
CA ASN A 416 26.43 29.34 -10.38
C ASN A 416 25.06 30.03 -10.53
N GLY A 417 23.98 29.25 -10.64
CA GLY A 417 22.62 29.75 -10.79
C GLY A 417 21.82 29.02 -11.87
N TYR A 418 20.51 29.24 -11.89
CA TYR A 418 19.59 28.56 -12.82
C TYR A 418 19.67 29.11 -14.24
N TYR A 419 19.63 28.24 -15.23
CA TYR A 419 19.70 28.54 -16.63
C TYR A 419 18.56 29.47 -17.09
N ASN A 420 18.87 30.62 -17.61
CA ASN A 420 17.93 31.65 -18.06
C ASN A 420 16.88 32.06 -17.01
N ASN A 421 17.21 31.98 -15.71
CA ASN A 421 16.28 32.31 -14.63
C ASN A 421 16.98 33.09 -13.50
N PRO A 422 17.22 34.41 -13.69
CA PRO A 422 17.93 35.24 -12.71
C PRO A 422 17.15 35.45 -11.42
N GLU A 423 15.82 35.48 -11.49
CA GLU A 423 14.94 35.64 -10.28
C GLU A 423 15.10 34.42 -9.35
N ALA A 424 14.91 33.22 -9.90
CA ALA A 424 15.11 32.01 -9.12
C ALA A 424 16.56 31.85 -8.63
N THR A 425 17.53 32.38 -9.37
CA THR A 425 18.94 32.39 -8.93
C THR A 425 19.11 33.30 -7.71
N ALA A 426 18.56 34.50 -7.75
CA ALA A 426 18.65 35.45 -6.61
C ALA A 426 17.98 34.89 -5.33
N GLU A 427 16.85 34.17 -5.47
CA GLU A 427 16.20 33.50 -4.36
C GLU A 427 17.00 32.31 -3.78
N ALA A 428 17.80 31.65 -4.61
CA ALA A 428 18.53 30.45 -4.25
C ALA A 428 19.81 30.73 -3.44
N PHE A 429 20.29 31.96 -3.40
CA PHE A 429 21.50 32.33 -2.69
C PHE A 429 21.22 33.39 -1.63
N THR A 430 22.01 33.34 -0.55
CA THR A 430 22.06 34.43 0.44
C THR A 430 22.97 35.57 -0.07
N ASP A 431 22.86 36.75 0.53
CA ASP A 431 23.69 37.91 0.16
C ASP A 431 25.20 37.65 0.32
N ASP A 432 25.58 36.71 1.22
CA ASP A 432 26.98 36.29 1.45
C ASP A 432 27.37 35.03 0.65
N GLY A 433 26.58 34.66 -0.37
CA GLY A 433 26.90 33.65 -1.37
C GLY A 433 26.72 32.18 -0.95
N TRP A 434 25.90 31.91 0.06
CA TRP A 434 25.52 30.53 0.40
C TRP A 434 24.29 30.10 -0.37
N PHE A 435 24.37 28.90 -0.91
CA PHE A 435 23.22 28.26 -1.55
C PHE A 435 22.21 27.77 -0.49
N ARG A 436 20.96 28.14 -0.66
CA ARG A 436 19.80 27.72 0.14
C ARG A 436 19.27 26.39 -0.36
N SER A 437 19.49 25.32 0.40
CA SER A 437 19.04 23.99 -0.01
C SER A 437 17.51 23.80 0.08
N GLY A 438 16.83 24.60 0.88
CA GLY A 438 15.42 24.39 1.25
C GLY A 438 15.19 23.17 2.14
N ASP A 439 16.25 22.49 2.58
CA ASP A 439 16.20 21.36 3.51
C ASP A 439 16.52 21.84 4.93
N LEU A 440 15.86 21.24 5.93
CA LEU A 440 16.13 21.49 7.34
C LEU A 440 17.07 20.43 7.91
N GLY A 441 18.03 20.87 8.68
CA GLY A 441 19.00 19.97 9.30
C GLY A 441 19.63 20.55 10.55
N ARG A 442 20.47 19.74 11.18
CA ARG A 442 21.32 20.15 12.32
C ARG A 442 22.70 19.51 12.22
N LEU A 443 23.69 20.20 12.68
CA LEU A 443 25.04 19.67 12.86
C LEU A 443 25.21 19.18 14.31
N ASP A 444 25.88 18.05 14.49
CA ASP A 444 26.34 17.66 15.82
C ASP A 444 27.70 18.30 16.15
N LYS A 445 28.18 18.05 17.38
CA LYS A 445 29.44 18.60 17.86
C LYS A 445 30.68 18.14 17.09
N ASP A 446 30.58 17.01 16.38
CA ASP A 446 31.64 16.41 15.58
C ASP A 446 31.55 16.82 14.11
N GLY A 447 30.56 17.66 13.73
CA GLY A 447 30.34 18.19 12.39
C GLY A 447 29.55 17.26 11.45
N HIS A 448 28.87 16.24 11.96
CA HIS A 448 27.99 15.41 11.16
C HIS A 448 26.65 16.11 10.93
N LEU A 449 26.19 16.14 9.69
CA LEU A 449 24.89 16.67 9.30
C LEU A 449 23.80 15.62 9.46
N PHE A 450 22.69 16.02 10.07
CA PHE A 450 21.45 15.24 10.18
C PHE A 450 20.34 16.01 9.49
N ILE A 451 19.78 15.44 8.42
CA ILE A 451 18.63 16.02 7.71
C ILE A 451 17.35 15.66 8.48
N VAL A 452 16.53 16.66 8.74
CA VAL A 452 15.27 16.56 9.50
C VAL A 452 14.08 16.52 8.56
N GLY A 453 14.13 17.25 7.42
CA GLY A 453 13.07 17.29 6.41
C GLY A 453 13.20 18.48 5.49
N ARG A 454 12.19 18.71 4.65
CA ARG A 454 12.13 19.91 3.79
C ARG A 454 11.38 21.04 4.45
N ALA A 455 11.87 22.27 4.33
CA ALA A 455 11.22 23.44 4.90
C ALA A 455 9.78 23.64 4.38
N LYS A 456 9.56 23.40 3.10
CA LYS A 456 8.23 23.51 2.44
C LYS A 456 7.28 22.34 2.74
N ASP A 457 7.79 21.20 3.19
CA ASP A 457 6.98 20.01 3.51
C ASP A 457 6.62 19.94 5.00
N VAL A 458 7.13 20.86 5.82
CA VAL A 458 6.80 20.93 7.26
C VAL A 458 5.34 21.30 7.43
N VAL A 459 4.61 20.45 8.15
CA VAL A 459 3.22 20.71 8.51
C VAL A 459 3.17 21.52 9.78
N VAL A 460 2.60 22.72 9.72
CA VAL A 460 2.41 23.61 10.87
C VAL A 460 1.03 23.38 11.45
N LEU A 461 0.99 22.67 12.57
CA LEU A 461 -0.27 22.35 13.24
C LEU A 461 -0.91 23.59 13.90
N PRO A 462 -2.23 23.58 14.19
CA PRO A 462 -2.92 24.65 14.91
C PRO A 462 -2.28 25.02 16.25
N SER A 463 -1.62 24.06 16.88
CA SER A 463 -0.88 24.25 18.13
C SER A 463 0.45 25.00 17.96
N GLY A 464 0.84 25.39 16.75
CA GLY A 464 2.12 25.99 16.41
C GLY A 464 3.29 25.02 16.41
N LYS A 465 3.05 23.70 16.51
CA LYS A 465 4.09 22.67 16.44
C LYS A 465 4.36 22.28 15.01
N ASN A 466 5.65 22.19 14.67
CA ASN A 466 6.11 21.68 13.39
C ASN A 466 6.14 20.15 13.39
N VAL A 467 5.63 19.55 12.35
CA VAL A 467 5.68 18.10 12.11
C VAL A 467 6.37 17.84 10.78
N HIS A 468 7.34 16.94 10.80
CA HIS A 468 8.05 16.49 9.61
C HIS A 468 7.40 15.22 9.07
N PRO A 469 6.73 15.26 7.92
CA PRO A 469 6.01 14.11 7.37
C PRO A 469 6.87 12.86 7.18
N GLU A 470 8.11 13.04 6.75
CA GLU A 470 9.04 11.93 6.49
C GLU A 470 9.35 11.09 7.74
N ASP A 471 9.40 11.71 8.92
CA ASP A 471 9.60 11.00 10.20
C ASP A 471 8.42 10.08 10.50
N LEU A 472 7.22 10.57 10.23
CA LEU A 472 5.99 9.81 10.44
C LEU A 472 5.83 8.72 9.39
N GLU A 473 6.18 8.99 8.13
CA GLU A 473 6.14 7.99 7.05
C GLU A 473 7.02 6.78 7.38
N VAL A 474 8.25 7.01 7.82
CA VAL A 474 9.16 5.93 8.28
C VAL A 474 8.56 5.15 9.45
N HIS A 475 7.88 5.84 10.37
CA HIS A 475 7.24 5.20 11.51
C HIS A 475 6.06 4.30 11.09
N TYR A 476 5.18 4.81 10.22
CA TYR A 476 3.98 4.07 9.79
C TYR A 476 4.27 2.97 8.74
N LEU A 477 5.36 3.09 7.96
CA LEU A 477 5.81 2.02 7.06
C LEU A 477 6.31 0.76 7.78
N LYS A 478 6.38 0.75 9.12
CA LYS A 478 6.57 -0.48 9.91
C LYS A 478 5.37 -1.41 9.88
N ALA A 479 4.21 -0.94 9.43
CA ALA A 479 3.02 -1.75 9.23
C ALA A 479 3.19 -2.65 7.99
N PRO A 480 3.20 -3.98 8.13
CA PRO A 480 3.38 -4.88 6.98
C PRO A 480 2.19 -4.84 6.01
N GLU A 481 1.05 -4.31 6.44
CA GLU A 481 -0.16 -4.10 5.63
C GLU A 481 -0.02 -2.93 4.64
N VAL A 482 1.02 -2.10 4.78
CA VAL A 482 1.25 -0.88 4.01
C VAL A 482 2.46 -1.07 3.10
N GLU A 483 2.25 -0.92 1.79
CA GLU A 483 3.32 -0.91 0.79
C GLU A 483 3.97 0.47 0.68
N GLU A 484 3.14 1.51 0.56
CA GLU A 484 3.58 2.91 0.45
C GLU A 484 2.67 3.83 1.27
N LEU A 485 3.24 4.94 1.70
CA LEU A 485 2.53 5.95 2.49
C LEU A 485 3.10 7.33 2.20
N ALA A 486 2.22 8.33 2.07
CA ALA A 486 2.57 9.75 2.08
C ALA A 486 1.76 10.49 3.15
N ILE A 487 2.41 11.32 3.94
CA ILE A 487 1.75 12.17 4.93
C ILE A 487 1.81 13.63 4.47
N LEU A 488 0.67 14.31 4.57
CA LEU A 488 0.47 15.65 4.06
C LEU A 488 -0.20 16.53 5.12
N GLY A 489 0.16 17.82 5.11
CA GLY A 489 -0.63 18.86 5.76
C GLY A 489 -1.74 19.34 4.82
N VAL A 490 -2.99 19.14 5.20
CA VAL A 490 -4.16 19.62 4.46
C VAL A 490 -4.90 20.64 5.32
N ALA A 491 -5.44 21.70 4.69
CA ALA A 491 -6.19 22.73 5.40
C ALA A 491 -7.31 22.13 6.26
N ASP A 492 -7.38 22.52 7.52
CA ASP A 492 -8.43 22.10 8.43
C ASP A 492 -9.60 23.07 8.38
N GLU A 493 -10.65 22.69 7.66
CA GLU A 493 -11.87 23.52 7.52
C GLU A 493 -12.67 23.62 8.82
N THR A 494 -12.35 22.82 9.84
CA THR A 494 -13.10 22.76 11.11
C THR A 494 -12.58 23.73 12.16
N GLU A 495 -11.41 24.37 11.95
CA GLU A 495 -10.81 25.29 12.89
C GLU A 495 -10.95 26.76 12.43
N GLU A 496 -11.28 27.65 13.39
CA GLU A 496 -11.46 29.10 13.17
C GLU A 496 -10.14 29.84 12.82
N ARG A 497 -8.99 29.16 12.77
CA ARG A 497 -7.69 29.76 12.44
C ARG A 497 -7.36 29.54 10.96
N ALA A 498 -7.40 30.60 10.18
CA ALA A 498 -6.94 30.56 8.80
C ALA A 498 -5.49 30.07 8.69
N GLY A 499 -5.29 28.99 7.89
CA GLY A 499 -3.98 28.40 7.65
C GLY A 499 -3.59 27.24 8.59
N ALA A 500 -4.47 26.78 9.47
CA ALA A 500 -4.23 25.57 10.24
C ALA A 500 -4.28 24.31 9.35
N GLU A 501 -3.30 23.42 9.51
CA GLU A 501 -3.24 22.17 8.77
C GLU A 501 -3.50 20.98 9.69
N LYS A 502 -4.15 19.93 9.14
CA LYS A 502 -4.27 18.60 9.75
C LYS A 502 -3.43 17.57 9.01
N LEU A 503 -2.99 16.54 9.73
CA LEU A 503 -2.23 15.44 9.15
C LEU A 503 -3.16 14.43 8.47
N VAL A 504 -2.98 14.24 7.18
CA VAL A 504 -3.68 13.24 6.35
C VAL A 504 -2.65 12.29 5.75
N ALA A 505 -2.89 10.98 5.85
CA ALA A 505 -2.06 9.97 5.20
C ALA A 505 -2.75 9.42 3.95
N VAL A 506 -2.04 9.36 2.83
CA VAL A 506 -2.43 8.60 1.63
C VAL A 506 -1.67 7.28 1.67
N VAL A 507 -2.39 6.16 1.64
CA VAL A 507 -1.85 4.83 1.92
C VAL A 507 -2.09 3.90 0.75
N ILE A 508 -1.06 3.19 0.31
CA ILE A 508 -1.15 2.08 -0.63
C ILE A 508 -1.02 0.77 0.15
N PRO A 509 -2.01 -0.14 0.05
CA PRO A 509 -1.96 -1.45 0.68
C PRO A 509 -0.89 -2.37 0.09
N ASP A 510 -0.19 -3.15 0.91
CA ASP A 510 0.59 -4.31 0.45
C ASP A 510 -0.38 -5.49 0.17
N PHE A 511 -0.95 -5.50 -1.04
CA PHE A 511 -1.93 -6.51 -1.43
C PHE A 511 -1.35 -7.93 -1.42
N GLU A 512 -0.05 -8.09 -1.65
CA GLU A 512 0.60 -9.40 -1.62
C GLU A 512 0.70 -9.92 -0.18
N TYR A 513 1.09 -9.06 0.76
CA TYR A 513 1.08 -9.38 2.18
C TYR A 513 -0.34 -9.68 2.68
N LEU A 514 -1.32 -8.85 2.33
CA LEU A 514 -2.72 -9.03 2.75
C LEU A 514 -3.28 -10.37 2.25
N LYS A 515 -2.97 -10.75 1.01
CA LYS A 515 -3.33 -12.04 0.42
C LYS A 515 -2.65 -13.21 1.16
N GLN A 516 -1.34 -13.15 1.40
CA GLN A 516 -0.61 -14.19 2.13
C GLN A 516 -1.07 -14.33 3.58
N ALA A 517 -1.42 -13.21 4.23
CA ALA A 517 -1.97 -13.17 5.58
C ALA A 517 -3.46 -13.53 5.63
N LYS A 518 -4.10 -13.80 4.48
CA LYS A 518 -5.53 -14.14 4.35
C LYS A 518 -6.45 -13.06 4.94
N ILE A 519 -6.10 -11.79 4.76
CA ILE A 519 -6.86 -10.64 5.25
C ILE A 519 -7.82 -10.20 4.14
N ALA A 520 -9.11 -10.41 4.36
CA ALA A 520 -10.15 -10.08 3.39
C ALA A 520 -10.56 -8.59 3.42
N ASN A 521 -10.35 -7.90 4.55
CA ASN A 521 -10.68 -6.47 4.74
C ASN A 521 -9.40 -5.65 4.88
N SER A 522 -8.91 -5.15 3.74
CA SER A 522 -7.68 -4.36 3.67
C SER A 522 -7.80 -3.03 4.39
N LYS A 523 -8.94 -2.34 4.24
CA LYS A 523 -9.19 -1.03 4.83
C LYS A 523 -9.16 -1.07 6.36
N GLU A 524 -9.78 -2.08 6.94
CA GLU A 524 -9.83 -2.24 8.39
C GLU A 524 -8.49 -2.71 8.97
N ALA A 525 -7.78 -3.59 8.24
CA ALA A 525 -6.44 -4.04 8.62
C ALA A 525 -5.43 -2.88 8.65
N ILE A 526 -5.43 -2.03 7.61
CA ILE A 526 -4.58 -0.84 7.52
C ILE A 526 -4.92 0.14 8.63
N ARG A 527 -6.20 0.47 8.79
CA ARG A 527 -6.67 1.33 9.89
C ARG A 527 -6.14 0.85 11.22
N TYR A 528 -6.29 -0.43 11.50
CA TYR A 528 -5.83 -1.02 12.73
C TYR A 528 -4.31 -0.95 12.91
N ALA A 529 -3.55 -1.21 11.84
CA ALA A 529 -2.09 -1.16 11.86
C ALA A 529 -1.60 0.27 12.14
N LEU A 530 -2.15 1.27 11.44
CA LEU A 530 -1.80 2.68 11.61
C LEU A 530 -2.18 3.21 13.01
N ASP A 531 -3.37 2.86 13.51
CA ASP A 531 -3.80 3.27 14.85
C ASP A 531 -2.93 2.67 15.97
N ASN A 532 -2.43 1.45 15.79
CA ASN A 532 -1.48 0.87 16.75
C ASN A 532 -0.15 1.61 16.78
N LEU A 533 0.40 1.93 15.63
CA LEU A 533 1.64 2.71 15.51
C LEU A 533 1.44 4.15 16.00
N SER A 534 0.28 4.74 15.77
CA SER A 534 -0.08 6.07 16.29
C SER A 534 0.03 6.17 17.81
N ARG A 535 -0.19 5.08 18.55
CA ARG A 535 -0.08 5.08 20.03
C ARG A 535 1.35 5.26 20.54
N GLU A 536 2.33 4.92 19.73
CA GLU A 536 3.74 5.10 20.05
C GLU A 536 4.19 6.55 19.88
N LEU A 537 3.37 7.37 19.21
CA LEU A 537 3.66 8.78 18.90
C LEU A 537 2.96 9.74 19.87
N PRO A 538 3.55 10.92 20.11
CA PRO A 538 2.87 12.02 20.76
C PRO A 538 1.57 12.38 20.07
N GLU A 539 0.57 12.88 20.79
CA GLU A 539 -0.77 13.11 20.25
C GLU A 539 -0.79 14.02 19.00
N TYR A 540 0.03 15.05 18.98
CA TYR A 540 0.11 16.00 17.86
C TYR A 540 0.75 15.42 16.58
N GLN A 541 1.45 14.29 16.68
CA GLN A 541 2.07 13.58 15.54
C GLN A 541 1.20 12.45 15.00
N ARG A 542 0.04 12.18 15.60
CA ARG A 542 -0.82 11.08 15.19
C ARG A 542 -1.62 11.45 13.96
N VAL A 543 -1.52 10.63 12.94
CA VAL A 543 -2.43 10.69 11.79
C VAL A 543 -3.81 10.21 12.22
N ARG A 544 -4.82 11.03 12.01
CA ARG A 544 -6.22 10.72 12.36
C ARG A 544 -7.08 10.44 11.15
N GLU A 545 -6.65 10.91 9.99
CA GLU A 545 -7.34 10.75 8.72
C GLU A 545 -6.40 10.10 7.71
N TYR A 546 -6.89 9.07 7.01
CA TYR A 546 -6.13 8.40 5.97
C TYR A 546 -7.04 8.03 4.81
N ILE A 547 -6.47 8.10 3.62
CA ILE A 547 -7.11 7.81 2.35
C ILE A 547 -6.40 6.60 1.76
N ILE A 548 -7.14 5.54 1.43
CA ILE A 548 -6.58 4.36 0.78
C ILE A 548 -6.65 4.54 -0.72
N ARG A 549 -5.52 4.29 -1.39
CA ARG A 549 -5.37 4.36 -2.83
C ARG A 549 -4.85 3.02 -3.35
N ALA A 550 -5.40 2.54 -4.47
CA ALA A 550 -4.90 1.33 -5.14
C ALA A 550 -3.74 1.62 -6.09
N GLU A 551 -3.64 2.84 -6.58
CA GLU A 551 -2.62 3.28 -7.52
C GLU A 551 -1.36 3.76 -6.82
N GLN A 552 -0.22 3.61 -7.50
CA GLN A 552 1.05 4.13 -6.99
C GLN A 552 0.97 5.64 -6.75
N LEU A 553 1.68 6.11 -5.72
CA LEU A 553 1.78 7.54 -5.43
C LEU A 553 2.47 8.27 -6.60
N PRO A 554 2.00 9.47 -6.99
CA PRO A 554 2.64 10.26 -8.02
C PRO A 554 4.07 10.58 -7.61
N ARG A 555 5.01 10.32 -8.52
CA ARG A 555 6.44 10.43 -8.23
C ARG A 555 7.15 11.28 -9.25
N THR A 556 8.22 11.92 -8.81
CA THR A 556 9.20 12.50 -9.70
C THR A 556 10.01 11.39 -10.38
N ALA A 557 10.78 11.72 -11.42
CA ALA A 557 11.72 10.82 -12.05
C ALA A 557 12.75 10.22 -11.07
N THR A 558 13.10 10.95 -10.01
CA THR A 558 13.92 10.45 -8.87
C THR A 558 13.14 9.57 -7.88
N ARG A 559 11.92 9.17 -8.23
CA ARG A 559 10.98 8.41 -7.40
C ARG A 559 10.60 9.08 -6.08
N LYS A 560 10.81 10.39 -5.90
CA LYS A 560 10.29 11.16 -4.77
C LYS A 560 8.79 11.40 -4.95
N ILE A 561 8.03 11.35 -3.86
CA ILE A 561 6.59 11.58 -3.86
C ILE A 561 6.31 13.05 -4.22
N LYS A 562 5.46 13.29 -5.20
CA LYS A 562 4.98 14.63 -5.56
C LYS A 562 3.84 15.06 -4.60
N ARG A 563 4.22 15.48 -3.39
CA ARG A 563 3.26 15.85 -2.34
C ARG A 563 2.30 16.95 -2.76
N PHE A 564 2.77 17.91 -3.58
CA PHE A 564 1.93 19.00 -4.09
C PHE A 564 0.76 18.49 -4.95
N GLU A 565 0.99 17.50 -5.81
CA GLU A 565 -0.06 16.89 -6.63
C GLU A 565 -1.09 16.16 -5.75
N LEU A 566 -0.62 15.36 -4.79
CA LEU A 566 -1.50 14.68 -3.83
C LEU A 566 -2.32 15.68 -3.00
N LYS A 567 -1.69 16.75 -2.52
CA LYS A 567 -2.39 17.80 -1.75
C LYS A 567 -3.49 18.43 -2.58
N LYS A 568 -3.20 18.76 -3.84
CA LYS A 568 -4.16 19.33 -4.78
C LYS A 568 -5.32 18.36 -5.09
N GLU A 569 -5.04 17.06 -5.22
CA GLU A 569 -6.06 16.03 -5.41
C GLU A 569 -7.00 15.92 -4.20
N ILE A 570 -6.46 16.02 -2.97
CA ILE A 570 -7.26 16.00 -1.74
C ILE A 570 -8.09 17.27 -1.61
N GLU A 571 -7.50 18.44 -1.76
CA GLU A 571 -8.17 19.75 -1.63
C GLU A 571 -9.24 19.98 -2.71
N SER A 572 -9.07 19.40 -3.91
CA SER A 572 -10.08 19.43 -4.98
C SER A 572 -11.20 18.39 -4.78
N GLY A 573 -11.13 17.56 -3.73
CA GLY A 573 -12.08 16.48 -3.48
C GLY A 573 -11.96 15.28 -4.42
N LYS A 574 -10.96 15.28 -5.28
CA LYS A 574 -10.67 14.16 -6.20
C LYS A 574 -10.21 12.92 -5.46
N LEU A 575 -9.47 13.12 -4.37
CA LEU A 575 -9.00 12.05 -3.50
C LEU A 575 -9.71 12.17 -2.15
N SER A 576 -10.77 11.39 -1.91
CA SER A 576 -11.47 11.34 -0.63
C SER A 576 -11.90 9.90 -0.31
N ASN A 577 -12.08 9.58 0.98
CA ASN A 577 -12.62 8.29 1.40
C ASN A 577 -14.05 8.10 0.87
N GLY A 578 -14.21 7.46 -0.30
CA GLY A 578 -15.50 7.17 -0.92
C GLY A 578 -15.76 7.86 -2.26
N ALA A 579 -14.90 8.76 -2.72
CA ALA A 579 -14.94 9.29 -4.07
C ALA A 579 -13.81 8.65 -4.90
N SER A 580 -14.06 7.47 -5.42
CA SER A 580 -13.34 7.01 -6.61
C SER A 580 -13.79 7.95 -7.74
N GLU A 581 -12.91 8.83 -8.22
CA GLU A 581 -13.16 9.52 -9.49
C GLU A 581 -13.56 8.46 -10.52
N LYS A 582 -14.45 8.84 -11.43
CA LYS A 582 -14.72 8.08 -12.64
C LYS A 582 -13.42 8.00 -13.44
N LYS A 583 -12.54 7.08 -13.05
CA LYS A 583 -11.41 6.71 -13.88
C LYS A 583 -12.00 6.31 -15.23
N VAL A 584 -11.63 6.97 -16.29
CA VAL A 584 -11.93 6.48 -17.64
C VAL A 584 -11.05 5.26 -17.83
N TRP A 585 -11.59 4.10 -17.49
CA TRP A 585 -10.93 2.83 -17.71
C TRP A 585 -10.96 2.57 -19.21
N GLU A 586 -9.83 2.77 -19.89
CA GLU A 586 -9.67 2.35 -21.29
C GLU A 586 -9.60 0.83 -21.35
N LEU A 587 -10.58 0.23 -22.03
CA LEU A 587 -10.64 -1.22 -22.23
C LEU A 587 -9.59 -1.61 -23.28
N ALA A 588 -8.51 -2.24 -22.85
CA ALA A 588 -7.62 -2.93 -23.76
C ALA A 588 -8.37 -4.07 -24.47
N GLU A 589 -7.93 -4.46 -25.67
CA GLU A 589 -8.59 -5.50 -26.48
C GLU A 589 -8.71 -6.84 -25.71
N ALA A 590 -7.70 -7.18 -24.91
CA ALA A 590 -7.70 -8.35 -24.03
C ALA A 590 -8.75 -8.25 -22.91
N ASP A 591 -8.89 -7.10 -22.27
CA ASP A 591 -9.86 -6.84 -21.19
C ASP A 591 -11.30 -6.92 -21.76
N ASN A 592 -11.50 -6.40 -22.98
CA ASN A 592 -12.79 -6.48 -23.67
C ASN A 592 -13.18 -7.93 -24.03
N THR A 593 -12.22 -8.73 -24.48
CA THR A 593 -12.43 -10.16 -24.77
C THR A 593 -12.82 -10.93 -23.51
N GLN A 594 -12.18 -10.67 -22.37
CA GLN A 594 -12.52 -11.30 -21.09
C GLN A 594 -13.94 -10.98 -20.65
N LEU A 595 -14.39 -9.73 -20.83
CA LEU A 595 -15.75 -9.27 -20.46
C LEU A 595 -16.87 -9.86 -21.32
N GLN A 596 -16.57 -10.35 -22.51
CA GLN A 596 -17.57 -10.95 -23.43
C GLN A 596 -17.96 -12.38 -23.05
N THR A 597 -17.20 -13.07 -22.19
CA THR A 597 -17.50 -14.44 -21.77
C THR A 597 -18.81 -14.50 -20.96
N ASN A 598 -19.53 -15.62 -21.03
CA ASN A 598 -20.81 -15.79 -20.32
C ASN A 598 -20.59 -15.78 -18.79
N VAL A 599 -19.47 -16.35 -18.32
CA VAL A 599 -19.08 -16.31 -16.92
C VAL A 599 -18.84 -14.87 -16.46
N ALA A 600 -18.13 -14.06 -17.25
CA ALA A 600 -17.88 -12.65 -16.90
C ALA A 600 -19.18 -11.85 -16.83
N LYS A 601 -20.10 -12.05 -17.78
CA LYS A 601 -21.43 -11.40 -17.76
C LYS A 601 -22.22 -11.76 -16.51
N ALA A 602 -22.21 -13.03 -16.08
CA ALA A 602 -22.85 -13.48 -14.85
C ALA A 602 -22.23 -12.82 -13.62
N VAL A 603 -20.89 -12.83 -13.47
CA VAL A 603 -20.17 -12.18 -12.37
C VAL A 603 -20.47 -10.67 -12.32
N ILE A 604 -20.43 -9.98 -13.48
CA ILE A 604 -20.73 -8.55 -13.56
C ILE A 604 -22.16 -8.24 -13.16
N SER A 605 -23.11 -9.12 -13.52
CA SER A 605 -24.52 -8.98 -13.13
C SER A 605 -24.66 -9.00 -11.59
N VAL A 606 -23.94 -9.90 -10.91
CA VAL A 606 -23.92 -9.97 -9.45
C VAL A 606 -23.30 -8.70 -8.86
N LEU A 607 -22.12 -8.31 -9.35
CA LEU A 607 -21.41 -7.12 -8.85
C LEU A 607 -22.25 -5.84 -8.99
N LYS A 608 -22.94 -5.64 -10.12
CA LYS A 608 -23.79 -4.46 -10.39
C LYS A 608 -24.91 -4.27 -9.37
N LYS A 609 -25.41 -5.34 -8.72
CA LYS A 609 -26.44 -5.24 -7.68
C LYS A 609 -25.91 -4.67 -6.36
N HIS A 610 -24.62 -4.83 -6.10
CA HIS A 610 -23.98 -4.42 -4.85
C HIS A 610 -23.16 -3.12 -4.98
N VAL A 611 -22.94 -2.63 -6.22
CA VAL A 611 -22.20 -1.39 -6.49
C VAL A 611 -23.16 -0.20 -6.56
N LYS A 612 -22.89 0.86 -5.80
CA LYS A 612 -23.65 2.11 -5.83
C LYS A 612 -23.34 2.86 -7.13
N ASN A 613 -24.39 3.30 -7.88
CA ASN A 613 -24.30 4.18 -9.06
C ASN A 613 -23.90 3.60 -10.42
N GLY A 614 -24.40 2.45 -10.84
CA GLY A 614 -24.38 2.06 -12.28
C GLY A 614 -23.02 2.18 -12.99
N ALA A 615 -21.92 2.05 -12.26
CA ALA A 615 -20.57 2.25 -12.76
C ALA A 615 -20.21 1.16 -13.81
N LEU A 616 -19.43 1.55 -14.81
CA LEU A 616 -18.78 0.63 -15.72
C LEU A 616 -17.81 -0.24 -14.90
N ILE A 617 -18.00 -1.56 -14.90
CA ILE A 617 -17.14 -2.49 -14.18
C ILE A 617 -16.02 -2.96 -15.11
N HIS A 618 -14.76 -2.71 -14.70
CA HIS A 618 -13.57 -3.11 -15.44
C HIS A 618 -12.86 -4.29 -14.75
N PRO A 619 -12.26 -5.27 -15.48
CA PRO A 619 -11.60 -6.43 -14.88
C PRO A 619 -10.53 -6.11 -13.83
N LYS A 620 -9.80 -5.04 -14.03
CA LYS A 620 -8.71 -4.59 -13.14
C LYS A 620 -9.20 -3.85 -11.88
N MET A 621 -10.49 -3.55 -11.76
CA MET A 621 -11.03 -2.87 -10.58
C MET A 621 -10.91 -3.74 -9.34
N ASN A 622 -10.46 -3.13 -8.24
CA ASN A 622 -10.44 -3.73 -6.92
C ASN A 622 -11.86 -3.72 -6.32
N LEU A 623 -12.28 -4.83 -5.73
CA LEU A 623 -13.63 -4.99 -5.19
C LEU A 623 -13.94 -4.01 -4.05
N GLU A 624 -12.97 -3.76 -3.16
CA GLU A 624 -13.15 -2.93 -1.97
C GLU A 624 -12.89 -1.44 -2.26
N ILE A 625 -11.82 -1.14 -3.00
CA ILE A 625 -11.35 0.23 -3.20
C ILE A 625 -12.09 0.91 -4.35
N ASP A 626 -12.16 0.25 -5.53
CA ASP A 626 -12.75 0.85 -6.73
C ASP A 626 -14.27 0.66 -6.80
N LEU A 627 -14.77 -0.52 -6.39
CA LEU A 627 -16.20 -0.82 -6.39
C LEU A 627 -16.88 -0.47 -5.07
N GLY A 628 -16.13 -0.17 -4.00
CA GLY A 628 -16.63 0.22 -2.69
C GLY A 628 -17.37 -0.90 -1.95
N LEU A 629 -17.10 -2.17 -2.27
CA LEU A 629 -17.70 -3.32 -1.58
C LEU A 629 -17.08 -3.45 -0.19
N ASP A 630 -17.88 -3.25 0.84
CA ASP A 630 -17.48 -3.57 2.21
C ASP A 630 -17.47 -5.09 2.45
N SER A 631 -17.05 -5.53 3.65
CA SER A 631 -16.95 -6.96 3.97
C SER A 631 -18.28 -7.71 3.81
N LEU A 632 -19.42 -7.06 4.12
CA LEU A 632 -20.74 -7.66 3.97
C LEU A 632 -21.14 -7.76 2.50
N ALA A 633 -21.05 -6.67 1.75
CA ALA A 633 -21.36 -6.66 0.32
C ALA A 633 -20.48 -7.65 -0.46
N ARG A 634 -19.19 -7.76 -0.10
CA ARG A 634 -18.29 -8.75 -0.67
C ARG A 634 -18.74 -10.19 -0.36
N ALA A 635 -19.10 -10.48 0.88
CA ALA A 635 -19.60 -11.79 1.27
C ALA A 635 -20.93 -12.12 0.59
N GLU A 636 -21.81 -11.15 0.40
CA GLU A 636 -23.06 -11.29 -0.36
C GLU A 636 -22.80 -11.58 -1.84
N VAL A 637 -21.80 -10.92 -2.45
CA VAL A 637 -21.36 -11.21 -3.82
C VAL A 637 -20.89 -12.65 -3.93
N PHE A 638 -20.01 -13.11 -3.04
CA PHE A 638 -19.51 -14.50 -3.07
C PHE A 638 -20.63 -15.51 -2.82
N ALA A 639 -21.52 -15.25 -1.87
CA ALA A 639 -22.68 -16.11 -1.61
C ALA A 639 -23.65 -16.17 -2.80
N ALA A 640 -23.85 -15.05 -3.51
CA ALA A 640 -24.64 -15.04 -4.75
C ALA A 640 -23.97 -15.84 -5.86
N LEU A 641 -22.65 -15.77 -5.97
CA LEU A 641 -21.88 -16.57 -6.92
C LEU A 641 -21.92 -18.07 -6.57
N GLU A 642 -21.73 -18.43 -5.28
CA GLU A 642 -21.85 -19.81 -4.80
C GLU A 642 -23.23 -20.43 -5.16
N ASN A 643 -24.29 -19.66 -4.90
CA ASN A 643 -25.65 -20.08 -5.23
C ASN A 643 -25.88 -20.18 -6.75
N GLY A 644 -25.36 -19.21 -7.52
CA GLY A 644 -25.56 -19.16 -8.98
C GLY A 644 -24.71 -20.15 -9.76
N PHE A 645 -23.52 -20.50 -9.24
CA PHE A 645 -22.59 -21.45 -9.85
C PHE A 645 -22.63 -22.85 -9.21
N GLU A 646 -23.59 -23.10 -8.29
CA GLU A 646 -23.77 -24.36 -7.56
C GLU A 646 -22.45 -24.90 -6.98
N THR A 647 -21.67 -24.02 -6.31
CA THR A 647 -20.34 -24.32 -5.79
C THR A 647 -20.15 -23.73 -4.41
N GLU A 648 -19.15 -24.19 -3.67
CA GLU A 648 -18.65 -23.55 -2.45
C GLU A 648 -17.22 -23.09 -2.69
N PHE A 649 -16.94 -21.81 -2.44
CA PHE A 649 -15.57 -21.28 -2.46
C PHE A 649 -14.92 -21.47 -1.08
N THR A 650 -13.65 -21.86 -1.09
CA THR A 650 -12.88 -21.91 0.14
C THR A 650 -12.60 -20.49 0.65
N ALA A 651 -12.38 -20.38 1.97
CA ALA A 651 -12.00 -19.10 2.57
C ALA A 651 -10.77 -18.45 1.91
N ASP A 652 -9.82 -19.29 1.46
CA ASP A 652 -8.59 -18.85 0.80
C ASP A 652 -8.84 -18.30 -0.62
N GLU A 653 -9.72 -18.95 -1.37
CA GLU A 653 -10.13 -18.51 -2.71
C GLU A 653 -10.89 -17.18 -2.64
N ALA A 654 -11.88 -17.08 -1.76
CA ALA A 654 -12.64 -15.86 -1.56
C ALA A 654 -11.77 -14.68 -1.07
N ALA A 655 -10.82 -14.93 -0.15
CA ALA A 655 -9.87 -13.91 0.31
C ALA A 655 -8.88 -13.49 -0.78
N GLY A 656 -8.46 -14.43 -1.64
CA GLY A 656 -7.52 -14.20 -2.73
C GLY A 656 -8.10 -13.43 -3.93
N ALA A 657 -9.42 -13.40 -4.08
CA ALA A 657 -10.08 -12.70 -5.19
C ALA A 657 -10.27 -11.21 -4.87
N VAL A 658 -9.24 -10.40 -5.05
CA VAL A 658 -9.22 -8.97 -4.72
C VAL A 658 -9.68 -8.06 -5.85
N SER A 659 -9.69 -8.53 -7.11
CA SER A 659 -10.14 -7.79 -8.29
C SER A 659 -11.28 -8.50 -9.01
N VAL A 660 -11.98 -7.76 -9.87
CA VAL A 660 -13.05 -8.32 -10.74
C VAL A 660 -12.52 -9.46 -11.60
N ALA A 661 -11.31 -9.33 -12.18
CA ALA A 661 -10.66 -10.39 -12.94
C ALA A 661 -10.45 -11.65 -12.10
N ASN A 662 -9.99 -11.52 -10.85
CA ASN A 662 -9.81 -12.67 -9.96
C ASN A 662 -11.13 -13.39 -9.67
N VAL A 663 -12.23 -12.65 -9.52
CA VAL A 663 -13.56 -13.25 -9.32
C VAL A 663 -14.04 -13.99 -10.58
N ILE A 664 -13.83 -13.41 -11.77
CA ILE A 664 -14.16 -14.05 -13.04
C ILE A 664 -13.35 -15.34 -13.22
N ASP A 665 -12.05 -15.29 -12.96
CA ASP A 665 -11.18 -16.46 -13.10
C ASP A 665 -11.54 -17.55 -12.08
N LEU A 666 -11.86 -17.18 -10.85
CA LEU A 666 -12.35 -18.10 -9.83
C LEU A 666 -13.68 -18.78 -10.27
N ALA A 667 -14.63 -18.00 -10.78
CA ALA A 667 -15.90 -18.52 -11.28
C ALA A 667 -15.72 -19.48 -12.48
N LYS A 668 -14.71 -19.25 -13.34
CA LYS A 668 -14.37 -20.15 -14.47
C LYS A 668 -13.85 -21.50 -14.01
N THR A 669 -13.21 -21.59 -12.84
CA THR A 669 -12.68 -22.86 -12.32
C THR A 669 -13.77 -23.79 -11.79
N THR A 670 -15.00 -23.30 -11.62
CA THR A 670 -16.13 -24.11 -11.15
C THR A 670 -16.64 -25.04 -12.27
N PRO A 671 -17.17 -26.23 -11.94
CA PRO A 671 -17.74 -27.15 -12.96
C PRO A 671 -18.84 -26.50 -13.80
N PHE A 672 -19.67 -25.66 -13.21
CA PHE A 672 -20.73 -24.92 -13.90
C PHE A 672 -20.16 -23.82 -14.79
N GLY A 673 -19.17 -23.06 -14.30
CA GLY A 673 -18.52 -21.99 -15.07
C GLY A 673 -17.76 -22.52 -16.28
N ALA A 674 -17.05 -23.64 -16.14
CA ALA A 674 -16.36 -24.31 -17.24
C ALA A 674 -17.32 -24.74 -18.36
N ASN A 675 -18.55 -25.12 -18.03
CA ASN A 675 -19.58 -25.49 -19.00
C ASN A 675 -20.30 -24.28 -19.61
N LEU A 676 -20.32 -23.14 -18.93
CA LEU A 676 -21.04 -21.93 -19.38
C LEU A 676 -20.33 -21.24 -20.57
N ASP A 677 -19.04 -21.37 -20.69
CA ASP A 677 -18.21 -20.81 -21.77
C ASP A 677 -17.98 -21.82 -22.91
N SER A 678 -18.41 -23.10 -22.77
CA SER A 678 -18.39 -24.08 -23.86
C SER A 678 -19.57 -23.83 -24.81
N ASP A 679 -19.35 -23.88 -26.13
CA ASP A 679 -20.20 -23.45 -27.25
C ASP A 679 -21.62 -24.06 -27.38
N VAL A 680 -22.17 -24.71 -26.37
CA VAL A 680 -23.44 -25.44 -26.44
C VAL A 680 -24.63 -24.66 -25.83
N ALA A 681 -24.43 -23.54 -25.18
CA ALA A 681 -25.49 -22.81 -24.48
C ALA A 681 -25.74 -21.40 -25.03
N SER A 682 -26.31 -21.27 -26.22
CA SER A 682 -26.92 -20.03 -26.72
C SER A 682 -28.33 -19.83 -26.13
N LYS A 683 -28.43 -19.67 -24.80
CA LYS A 683 -29.60 -19.12 -24.12
C LYS A 683 -29.11 -18.23 -22.99
N ASP A 684 -29.73 -17.04 -22.86
CA ASP A 684 -29.56 -16.19 -21.69
C ASP A 684 -29.83 -17.01 -20.43
N VAL A 685 -28.76 -17.57 -19.85
CA VAL A 685 -28.83 -18.26 -18.57
C VAL A 685 -28.87 -17.17 -17.51
N ALA A 686 -30.09 -16.84 -17.10
CA ALA A 686 -30.29 -16.01 -15.91
C ALA A 686 -29.80 -16.82 -14.70
N VAL A 687 -28.56 -16.60 -14.31
CA VAL A 687 -28.01 -17.11 -13.06
C VAL A 687 -28.88 -16.52 -11.95
N ALA A 688 -29.49 -17.37 -11.10
CA ALA A 688 -30.33 -16.91 -9.99
C ALA A 688 -29.43 -16.17 -8.97
N THR A 689 -29.40 -14.85 -9.05
CA THR A 689 -28.44 -13.99 -8.34
C THR A 689 -29.04 -13.30 -7.11
N ASP A 690 -30.24 -13.67 -6.66
CA ASP A 690 -30.91 -13.01 -5.56
C ASP A 690 -30.67 -13.75 -4.24
N LEU A 691 -29.82 -13.15 -3.38
CA LEU A 691 -29.66 -13.56 -1.98
C LEU A 691 -30.88 -13.12 -1.16
N ASN A 692 -31.74 -14.08 -0.81
CA ASN A 692 -32.83 -13.83 0.11
C ASN A 692 -32.44 -14.34 1.51
N TRP A 693 -31.96 -13.46 2.39
CA TRP A 693 -31.60 -13.80 3.76
C TRP A 693 -32.73 -14.53 4.50
N SER A 694 -33.99 -14.14 4.23
CA SER A 694 -35.14 -14.81 4.83
C SER A 694 -35.20 -16.28 4.42
N LYS A 695 -34.96 -16.59 3.14
CA LYS A 695 -34.92 -17.96 2.64
C LYS A 695 -33.74 -18.74 3.22
N ILE A 696 -32.52 -18.14 3.16
CA ILE A 696 -31.28 -18.76 3.65
C ILE A 696 -31.38 -19.12 5.13
N ILE A 697 -31.88 -18.22 5.98
CA ILE A 697 -31.99 -18.43 7.42
C ILE A 697 -33.11 -19.39 7.78
N LYS A 698 -34.27 -19.30 7.09
CA LYS A 698 -35.40 -20.18 7.34
C LYS A 698 -35.20 -21.61 6.83
N GLU A 699 -34.49 -21.78 5.71
CA GLU A 699 -34.18 -23.08 5.10
C GLU A 699 -32.83 -23.67 5.58
N ALA A 700 -32.12 -23.03 6.54
CA ALA A 700 -30.87 -23.52 7.08
C ALA A 700 -31.08 -24.78 7.92
N ASP A 701 -31.11 -25.94 7.26
CA ASP A 701 -31.22 -27.28 7.87
C ASP A 701 -30.07 -28.21 7.41
N GLU A 702 -29.10 -27.69 6.64
CA GLU A 702 -27.94 -28.44 6.16
C GLU A 702 -27.03 -28.88 7.31
N TYR A 703 -26.48 -30.08 7.19
CA TYR A 703 -25.51 -30.61 8.15
C TYR A 703 -24.20 -29.81 8.12
N ILE A 704 -23.93 -29.06 9.19
CA ILE A 704 -22.66 -28.36 9.43
C ILE A 704 -21.92 -29.13 10.54
N PRO A 705 -20.84 -29.87 10.23
CA PRO A 705 -20.12 -30.70 11.21
C PRO A 705 -19.65 -29.93 12.44
N GLU A 706 -19.26 -28.68 12.28
CA GLU A 706 -18.78 -27.81 13.37
C GLU A 706 -19.89 -27.49 14.38
N VAL A 707 -21.14 -27.38 13.93
CA VAL A 707 -22.30 -27.08 14.80
C VAL A 707 -22.72 -28.29 15.61
N GLU A 708 -22.56 -29.51 15.10
CA GLU A 708 -22.93 -30.75 15.80
C GLU A 708 -22.28 -30.87 17.17
N THR A 709 -21.04 -30.38 17.31
CA THR A 709 -20.31 -30.40 18.58
C THR A 709 -20.99 -29.56 19.68
N VAL A 710 -21.73 -28.50 19.29
CA VAL A 710 -22.45 -27.55 20.15
C VAL A 710 -23.87 -28.08 20.47
N LEU A 711 -24.48 -28.78 19.51
CA LEU A 711 -25.81 -29.35 19.69
C LEU A 711 -25.80 -30.56 20.61
N LYS A 712 -24.72 -31.36 20.67
CA LYS A 712 -24.58 -32.52 21.54
C LYS A 712 -24.57 -32.11 23.03
N ASP A 713 -25.54 -32.55 23.74
CA ASP A 713 -25.63 -32.30 25.19
C ASP A 713 -24.57 -33.11 25.97
N ARG A 714 -23.75 -32.43 26.77
CA ARG A 714 -22.66 -33.04 27.58
C ARG A 714 -22.73 -32.54 29.03
N PRO A 715 -23.70 -32.97 29.83
CA PRO A 715 -23.99 -32.37 31.11
C PRO A 715 -22.81 -32.42 32.09
N LEU A 716 -22.05 -33.53 32.13
CA LEU A 716 -20.88 -33.65 33.02
C LEU A 716 -19.75 -32.69 32.61
N PHE A 717 -19.47 -32.55 31.32
CA PHE A 717 -18.48 -31.61 30.82
C PHE A 717 -18.93 -30.15 31.04
N ALA A 718 -20.21 -29.84 30.80
CA ALA A 718 -20.78 -28.53 31.09
C ALA A 718 -20.70 -28.16 32.58
N GLY A 719 -20.93 -29.13 33.48
CA GLY A 719 -20.75 -28.96 34.93
C GLY A 719 -19.31 -28.65 35.32
N PHE A 720 -18.35 -29.42 34.77
CA PHE A 720 -16.93 -29.16 34.97
C PHE A 720 -16.52 -27.76 34.42
N ALA A 721 -16.88 -27.46 33.20
CA ALA A 721 -16.58 -26.15 32.58
C ALA A 721 -17.20 -25.01 33.42
N PHE A 722 -18.41 -25.13 33.87
CA PHE A 722 -19.07 -24.13 34.72
C PHE A 722 -18.31 -23.90 36.05
N LEU A 723 -17.81 -24.95 36.69
CA LEU A 723 -17.01 -24.81 37.90
C LEU A 723 -15.70 -24.03 37.61
N VAL A 724 -15.01 -24.38 36.53
CA VAL A 724 -13.81 -23.64 36.08
C VAL A 724 -14.13 -22.16 35.86
N TYR A 725 -15.24 -21.85 35.16
CA TYR A 725 -15.68 -20.48 34.93
C TYR A 725 -16.08 -19.73 36.20
N ARG A 726 -16.60 -20.42 37.22
CA ARG A 726 -16.88 -19.80 38.54
C ARG A 726 -15.62 -19.46 39.29
N CYS A 727 -14.59 -20.30 39.25
CA CYS A 727 -13.26 -19.98 39.78
C CYS A 727 -12.64 -18.78 39.03
N PHE A 728 -12.77 -18.75 37.69
CA PHE A 728 -12.32 -17.63 36.87
C PHE A 728 -13.10 -16.34 37.18
N ASN A 729 -14.39 -16.40 37.41
CA ASN A 729 -15.21 -15.26 37.86
C ASN A 729 -14.70 -14.65 39.16
N LEU A 730 -14.39 -15.50 40.15
CA LEU A 730 -13.85 -15.07 41.44
C LEU A 730 -12.50 -14.32 41.19
N PHE A 731 -11.63 -14.87 40.36
CA PHE A 731 -10.40 -14.21 39.97
C PHE A 731 -10.67 -12.85 39.31
N CYS A 732 -11.61 -12.76 38.38
CA CYS A 732 -11.98 -11.50 37.71
C CYS A 732 -12.50 -10.46 38.71
N ARG A 733 -13.32 -10.85 39.68
CA ARG A 733 -13.83 -9.95 40.73
C ARG A 733 -12.72 -9.36 41.58
N VAL A 734 -11.70 -10.13 41.90
CA VAL A 734 -10.55 -9.67 42.69
C VAL A 734 -9.54 -8.88 41.82
N PHE A 735 -9.12 -9.47 40.71
CA PHE A 735 -8.05 -8.91 39.89
C PHE A 735 -8.51 -7.71 39.00
N MET A 736 -9.75 -7.81 38.47
CA MET A 736 -10.31 -6.79 37.56
C MET A 736 -11.33 -5.89 38.25
N ARG A 737 -11.61 -6.07 39.53
CA ARG A 737 -12.71 -5.37 40.25
C ARG A 737 -14.00 -5.36 39.43
N LEU A 738 -14.37 -6.56 38.94
CA LEU A 738 -15.48 -6.74 37.99
C LEU A 738 -16.82 -6.37 38.66
N GLU A 739 -17.54 -5.44 38.07
CA GLU A 739 -18.90 -5.04 38.42
C GLU A 739 -19.84 -5.47 37.27
N VAL A 740 -20.96 -6.12 37.62
CA VAL A 740 -21.96 -6.60 36.66
C VAL A 740 -23.35 -6.17 37.10
N GLU A 741 -24.05 -5.46 36.23
CA GLU A 741 -25.42 -4.98 36.44
C GLU A 741 -26.37 -5.61 35.42
N GLY A 742 -27.65 -5.84 35.79
CA GLY A 742 -28.70 -6.24 34.87
C GLY A 742 -28.68 -7.74 34.53
N ILE A 743 -28.03 -8.59 35.30
CA ILE A 743 -27.97 -10.04 35.02
C ILE A 743 -29.35 -10.71 34.95
N GLU A 744 -30.35 -10.15 35.64
CA GLU A 744 -31.76 -10.62 35.64
C GLU A 744 -32.37 -10.48 34.22
N ASN A 745 -31.88 -9.60 33.38
CA ASN A 745 -32.38 -9.40 32.01
C ASN A 745 -32.12 -10.61 31.10
N ILE A 746 -31.06 -11.36 31.37
CA ILE A 746 -30.76 -12.65 30.72
C ILE A 746 -31.85 -13.69 31.06
N THR A 747 -32.28 -13.74 32.33
CA THR A 747 -33.34 -14.67 32.78
C THR A 747 -34.71 -14.26 32.24
N LYS A 748 -34.95 -12.95 32.13
CA LYS A 748 -36.20 -12.41 31.51
C LYS A 748 -36.30 -12.75 30.03
N ALA A 749 -35.18 -12.72 29.29
CA ALA A 749 -35.16 -13.12 27.88
C ALA A 749 -35.56 -14.59 27.70
N ALA A 750 -35.03 -15.47 28.55
CA ALA A 750 -35.37 -16.89 28.53
C ALA A 750 -36.86 -17.16 28.92
N GLY A 751 -37.43 -16.40 29.87
CA GLY A 751 -38.82 -16.58 30.32
C GLY A 751 -39.88 -16.00 29.38
N ARG A 752 -39.61 -14.90 28.68
CA ARG A 752 -40.56 -14.28 27.73
C ARG A 752 -40.91 -15.18 26.54
N ASN A 753 -39.96 -15.97 26.03
CA ASN A 753 -40.21 -16.91 24.95
C ASN A 753 -41.08 -18.09 25.38
N ALA A 754 -41.09 -18.49 26.65
CA ALA A 754 -41.97 -19.55 27.16
C ALA A 754 -43.46 -19.10 27.20
N SER A 755 -43.74 -17.87 27.60
CA SER A 755 -45.13 -17.35 27.69
C SER A 755 -45.78 -17.09 26.32
N LEU A 756 -45.01 -16.74 25.28
CA LEU A 756 -45.50 -16.57 23.90
C LEU A 756 -45.89 -17.90 23.25
N ASN A 757 -45.23 -19.02 23.63
CA ASN A 757 -45.54 -20.35 23.11
C ASN A 757 -46.77 -20.97 23.82
N GLU A 758 -47.11 -20.59 25.07
CA GLU A 758 -48.35 -21.00 25.71
C GLU A 758 -49.57 -20.40 25.02
N HIS A 759 -49.52 -19.15 24.56
CA HIS A 759 -50.60 -18.54 23.81
C HIS A 759 -50.79 -19.10 22.39
N ALA A 760 -49.71 -19.57 21.74
CA ALA A 760 -49.80 -20.23 20.44
C ALA A 760 -50.30 -21.66 20.51
N SER A 761 -50.15 -22.35 21.66
CA SER A 761 -50.61 -23.72 21.87
C SER A 761 -52.13 -23.84 22.16
N LEU A 762 -52.80 -22.74 22.55
CA LEU A 762 -54.24 -22.69 22.83
C LEU A 762 -55.13 -22.57 21.58
N GLN A 763 -54.57 -22.50 20.38
CA GLN A 763 -55.30 -22.43 19.11
C GLN A 763 -55.18 -23.69 18.22
N LYS A 764 -54.96 -24.89 18.76
CA LYS A 764 -54.98 -26.11 17.96
C LYS A 764 -56.33 -26.80 17.95
N PRO A 765 -56.90 -27.19 16.78
CA PRO A 765 -58.05 -28.07 16.72
C PRO A 765 -57.70 -29.52 17.12
N ALA A 766 -58.64 -30.21 17.74
CA ALA A 766 -58.48 -31.55 18.30
C ALA A 766 -58.08 -32.61 17.24
N PRO A 767 -57.30 -33.64 17.58
CA PRO A 767 -56.85 -34.65 16.64
C PRO A 767 -57.94 -35.68 16.35
N SER A 768 -58.15 -36.03 15.05
CA SER A 768 -58.96 -37.19 14.64
C SER A 768 -58.17 -38.49 14.89
N LYS A 769 -58.90 -39.50 15.39
CA LYS A 769 -58.42 -40.84 15.73
C LYS A 769 -58.02 -41.69 14.54
N GLY A 770 -56.93 -42.45 14.68
CA GLY A 770 -56.76 -43.79 14.14
C GLY A 770 -55.76 -43.98 13.04
N GLU A 771 -54.66 -44.60 13.38
CA GLU A 771 -54.18 -45.83 12.73
C GLU A 771 -52.83 -46.26 13.38
N THR A 772 -52.84 -47.49 13.83
CA THR A 772 -51.68 -48.23 14.37
C THR A 772 -50.94 -48.90 13.22
N ILE A 773 -49.61 -48.67 13.13
CA ILE A 773 -48.75 -49.55 12.30
C ILE A 773 -47.60 -50.07 13.18
N LYS A 774 -47.40 -51.38 13.08
CA LYS A 774 -46.45 -52.22 13.83
C LYS A 774 -44.98 -51.92 13.54
N ALA A 775 -44.15 -52.05 14.55
CA ALA A 775 -42.70 -52.02 14.48
C ALA A 775 -42.15 -53.32 13.83
N ASP A 776 -41.24 -53.18 12.86
CA ASP A 776 -40.27 -54.21 12.50
C ASP A 776 -38.87 -53.58 12.50
N GLY A 777 -37.99 -54.24 13.19
CA GLY A 777 -36.65 -53.69 13.56
C GLY A 777 -35.62 -53.74 12.47
N ASN A 778 -34.93 -52.63 12.34
CA ASN A 778 -33.56 -52.61 11.81
C ASN A 778 -32.78 -51.43 12.45
N PRO A 779 -31.66 -51.61 13.12
CA PRO A 779 -30.97 -50.55 13.87
C PRO A 779 -29.84 -49.91 13.00
N SER A 780 -30.24 -49.06 12.04
CA SER A 780 -29.25 -48.24 11.31
C SER A 780 -29.86 -47.04 10.57
N LEU A 781 -30.79 -46.35 11.21
CA LEU A 781 -31.22 -45.03 10.76
C LEU A 781 -31.39 -44.14 12.00
N ILE A 782 -30.50 -43.22 12.24
CA ILE A 782 -30.71 -42.14 13.20
C ILE A 782 -31.84 -41.29 12.61
N GLU A 783 -33.01 -41.37 13.26
CA GLU A 783 -34.19 -40.56 12.98
C GLU A 783 -33.77 -39.08 12.99
N HIS A 784 -33.90 -38.42 11.88
CA HIS A 784 -33.95 -36.96 11.82
C HIS A 784 -35.24 -36.51 12.44
N ALA A 785 -35.18 -36.07 13.72
CA ALA A 785 -36.29 -35.39 14.34
C ALA A 785 -36.58 -34.09 13.57
N GLU A 786 -37.76 -34.01 12.93
CA GLU A 786 -38.23 -32.75 12.35
C GLU A 786 -38.21 -31.64 13.41
N PRO A 787 -37.67 -30.42 13.07
CA PRO A 787 -37.73 -29.30 14.01
C PRO A 787 -39.17 -28.93 14.31
N PRO A 788 -39.50 -28.58 15.56
CA PRO A 788 -40.87 -28.24 15.96
C PRO A 788 -41.33 -26.98 15.21
N LYS A 789 -42.42 -27.06 14.49
CA LYS A 789 -43.12 -25.90 13.87
C LYS A 789 -43.65 -25.00 15.00
N GLY A 790 -42.96 -23.94 15.34
CA GLY A 790 -43.32 -22.90 16.34
C GLY A 790 -42.10 -22.56 17.17
N GLY A 791 -41.83 -21.27 17.38
CA GLY A 791 -40.61 -20.71 17.98
C GLY A 791 -40.08 -21.52 19.15
N THR A 792 -38.79 -21.83 19.13
CA THR A 792 -38.14 -22.72 20.11
C THR A 792 -38.06 -22.03 21.48
N PRO A 793 -38.62 -22.64 22.53
CA PRO A 793 -38.52 -22.08 23.89
C PRO A 793 -37.05 -21.98 24.29
N ASN A 794 -36.61 -20.79 24.73
CA ASN A 794 -35.31 -20.43 25.27
C ASN A 794 -34.27 -19.86 24.29
N ALA A 795 -34.45 -19.77 22.97
CA ALA A 795 -33.51 -19.16 22.07
C ALA A 795 -33.55 -17.62 22.10
N PHE A 796 -32.41 -16.96 22.18
CA PHE A 796 -32.25 -15.52 22.04
C PHE A 796 -30.80 -15.14 21.65
N LEU A 797 -30.60 -13.90 21.27
CA LEU A 797 -29.25 -13.37 20.94
C LEU A 797 -28.77 -12.53 22.12
N ILE A 798 -27.46 -12.67 22.42
CA ILE A 798 -26.73 -11.75 23.30
C ILE A 798 -25.78 -10.97 22.41
N ALA A 799 -25.87 -9.65 22.44
CA ALA A 799 -25.11 -8.76 21.56
C ALA A 799 -24.22 -7.79 22.34
N PRO A 800 -23.01 -8.19 22.75
CA PRO A 800 -22.06 -7.33 23.44
C PRO A 800 -21.20 -6.53 22.45
N ASN A 801 -20.68 -5.36 22.87
CA ASN A 801 -19.53 -4.76 22.23
C ASN A 801 -18.26 -5.57 22.51
N HIS A 802 -17.24 -5.41 21.66
CA HIS A 802 -16.05 -6.28 21.68
C HIS A 802 -14.77 -5.53 22.02
N GLN A 803 -14.23 -5.71 23.25
CA GLN A 803 -13.05 -4.99 23.74
C GLN A 803 -11.78 -5.85 23.89
N SER A 804 -11.91 -7.15 24.13
CA SER A 804 -10.79 -8.00 24.49
C SER A 804 -11.02 -9.47 24.12
N PHE A 805 -9.93 -10.23 23.96
CA PHE A 805 -10.01 -11.70 23.86
C PHE A 805 -10.66 -12.33 25.10
N LEU A 806 -10.68 -11.61 26.22
CA LEU A 806 -11.31 -12.08 27.47
C LEU A 806 -12.82 -11.89 27.50
N ASP A 807 -13.42 -11.12 26.58
CA ASP A 807 -14.86 -10.80 26.63
C ASP A 807 -15.75 -12.04 26.75
N PRO A 808 -15.62 -13.08 25.87
CA PRO A 808 -16.48 -14.25 25.99
C PRO A 808 -16.27 -15.01 27.30
N PHE A 809 -15.06 -15.05 27.86
CA PHE A 809 -14.76 -15.70 29.12
C PHE A 809 -15.37 -14.96 30.30
N VAL A 810 -15.17 -13.64 30.34
CA VAL A 810 -15.67 -12.81 31.45
C VAL A 810 -17.18 -12.76 31.43
N LEU A 811 -17.81 -12.57 30.26
CA LEU A 811 -19.28 -12.59 30.14
C LEU A 811 -19.85 -13.92 30.56
N THR A 812 -19.41 -15.02 29.97
CA THR A 812 -19.92 -16.36 30.19
C THR A 812 -19.77 -16.80 31.65
N SER A 813 -18.73 -16.35 32.34
CA SER A 813 -18.50 -16.66 33.78
C SER A 813 -19.57 -16.11 34.71
N ASN A 814 -20.31 -15.10 34.29
CA ASN A 814 -21.37 -14.46 35.10
C ASN A 814 -22.75 -15.08 34.89
N TYR A 815 -22.97 -15.87 33.84
CA TYR A 815 -24.28 -16.37 33.52
C TYR A 815 -24.73 -17.53 34.44
N PRO A 816 -26.05 -17.70 34.67
CA PRO A 816 -26.58 -18.85 35.37
C PRO A 816 -26.34 -20.16 34.61
N PHE A 817 -26.32 -21.32 35.28
CA PHE A 817 -25.95 -22.60 34.68
C PHE A 817 -26.82 -23.00 33.48
N HIS A 818 -28.13 -22.72 33.50
CA HIS A 818 -29.05 -23.03 32.40
C HIS A 818 -28.75 -22.21 31.14
N VAL A 819 -28.28 -20.96 31.28
CA VAL A 819 -27.79 -20.12 30.17
C VAL A 819 -26.43 -20.60 29.73
N PHE A 820 -25.49 -20.78 30.65
CA PHE A 820 -24.12 -21.25 30.39
C PHE A 820 -24.11 -22.56 29.57
N ARG A 821 -24.96 -23.50 29.87
CA ARG A 821 -25.06 -24.79 29.17
C ARG A 821 -25.53 -24.65 27.71
N ASN A 822 -26.34 -23.63 27.43
CA ASN A 822 -26.99 -23.44 26.15
C ASN A 822 -26.38 -22.35 25.29
N ILE A 823 -25.41 -21.59 25.80
CA ILE A 823 -24.74 -20.54 25.05
C ILE A 823 -23.70 -21.12 24.07
N PHE A 824 -23.63 -20.54 22.90
CA PHE A 824 -22.55 -20.82 21.93
C PHE A 824 -22.09 -19.54 21.24
N HIS A 825 -20.94 -19.63 20.60
CA HIS A 825 -20.29 -18.53 19.88
C HIS A 825 -19.91 -18.99 18.48
N VAL A 826 -19.92 -18.10 17.52
CA VAL A 826 -19.29 -18.32 16.21
C VAL A 826 -18.04 -17.44 16.16
N GLY A 827 -16.90 -18.03 15.88
CA GLY A 827 -15.61 -17.34 15.97
C GLY A 827 -14.58 -17.82 14.98
N ALA A 828 -13.63 -16.94 14.61
CA ALA A 828 -12.61 -17.20 13.59
C ALA A 828 -11.77 -18.45 13.92
N SER A 829 -11.70 -19.37 12.96
CA SER A 829 -11.05 -20.68 13.07
C SER A 829 -9.56 -20.57 13.41
N MET A 830 -8.90 -19.51 12.95
CA MET A 830 -7.45 -19.27 13.15
C MET A 830 -7.04 -19.22 14.64
N PHE A 831 -7.93 -18.80 15.53
CA PHE A 831 -7.63 -18.70 16.97
C PHE A 831 -7.71 -20.06 17.71
N PHE A 832 -8.32 -21.07 17.10
CA PHE A 832 -8.57 -22.36 17.72
C PHE A 832 -7.76 -23.52 17.14
N GLN A 833 -6.60 -23.22 16.56
CA GLN A 833 -5.64 -24.20 16.04
C GLN A 833 -4.83 -24.81 17.19
N GLY A 834 -4.53 -26.11 17.10
CA GLY A 834 -3.79 -26.85 18.12
C GLY A 834 -4.67 -27.53 19.19
N ARG A 835 -4.10 -28.53 19.88
CA ARG A 835 -4.84 -29.39 20.84
C ARG A 835 -5.41 -28.62 22.03
N PHE A 836 -4.64 -27.69 22.58
CA PHE A 836 -5.07 -26.88 23.74
C PHE A 836 -6.18 -25.89 23.33
N MET A 837 -6.00 -25.16 22.24
CA MET A 837 -7.00 -24.18 21.80
C MET A 837 -8.31 -24.84 21.35
N ARG A 838 -8.28 -26.05 20.79
CA ARG A 838 -9.48 -26.85 20.52
C ARG A 838 -10.20 -27.26 21.79
N PHE A 839 -9.48 -27.54 22.87
CA PHE A 839 -10.09 -27.79 24.19
C PHE A 839 -10.75 -26.50 24.71
N VAL A 840 -10.11 -25.35 24.60
CA VAL A 840 -10.68 -24.02 24.97
C VAL A 840 -11.93 -23.71 24.14
N ALA A 841 -11.91 -23.94 22.83
CA ALA A 841 -13.09 -23.78 21.97
C ALA A 841 -14.29 -24.64 22.45
N ARG A 842 -14.03 -25.89 22.85
CA ARG A 842 -15.08 -26.77 23.43
C ARG A 842 -15.61 -26.26 24.76
N MET A 843 -14.74 -25.69 25.61
CA MET A 843 -15.18 -25.10 26.90
C MET A 843 -16.05 -23.86 26.70
N LEU A 844 -15.84 -23.11 25.62
CA LEU A 844 -16.62 -21.94 25.28
C LEU A 844 -17.82 -22.25 24.35
N ASN A 845 -18.02 -23.50 23.94
CA ASN A 845 -18.97 -23.86 22.88
C ASN A 845 -18.79 -22.98 21.62
N VAL A 846 -17.57 -22.82 21.13
CA VAL A 846 -17.28 -22.05 19.92
C VAL A 846 -17.40 -22.95 18.70
N VAL A 847 -18.17 -22.48 17.72
CA VAL A 847 -18.20 -23.00 16.34
C VAL A 847 -17.09 -22.27 15.57
N PRO A 848 -16.01 -22.96 15.18
CA PRO A 848 -14.84 -22.32 14.55
C PRO A 848 -15.09 -22.10 13.05
N ILE A 849 -15.80 -21.05 12.71
CA ILE A 849 -16.06 -20.61 11.31
C ILE A 849 -15.56 -19.19 11.17
N ASP A 850 -14.87 -18.91 10.06
CA ASP A 850 -14.34 -17.59 9.77
C ASP A 850 -15.46 -16.70 9.19
N GLN A 851 -15.84 -15.66 9.91
CA GLN A 851 -16.96 -14.77 9.55
C GLN A 851 -16.64 -13.87 8.36
N ASP A 852 -15.37 -13.53 8.15
CA ASP A 852 -14.99 -12.60 7.09
C ASP A 852 -14.88 -13.27 5.71
N THR A 853 -14.65 -14.58 5.68
CA THR A 853 -14.49 -15.36 4.45
C THR A 853 -15.61 -16.38 4.20
N GLN A 854 -16.36 -16.77 5.24
CA GLN A 854 -17.44 -17.76 5.20
C GLN A 854 -18.70 -17.24 5.91
N LEU A 855 -19.10 -15.98 5.61
CA LEU A 855 -20.24 -15.35 6.27
C LEU A 855 -21.53 -16.16 6.13
N LEU A 856 -21.79 -16.72 4.95
CA LEU A 856 -22.99 -17.54 4.71
C LEU A 856 -23.04 -18.76 5.65
N LYS A 857 -21.91 -19.49 5.73
CA LYS A 857 -21.77 -20.65 6.63
C LYS A 857 -21.88 -20.26 8.10
N ALA A 858 -21.31 -19.11 8.49
CA ALA A 858 -21.41 -18.59 9.85
C ALA A 858 -22.84 -18.19 10.23
N MET A 859 -23.57 -17.56 9.31
CA MET A 859 -24.98 -17.18 9.50
C MET A 859 -25.89 -18.40 9.55
N LYS A 860 -25.70 -19.41 8.66
CA LYS A 860 -26.41 -20.71 8.73
C LYS A 860 -26.12 -21.42 10.06
N ALA A 861 -24.85 -21.46 10.50
CA ALA A 861 -24.48 -22.08 11.77
C ALA A 861 -25.14 -21.41 12.98
N GLY A 862 -25.20 -20.08 12.99
CA GLY A 862 -25.92 -19.30 13.99
C GLY A 862 -27.41 -19.62 13.99
N ALA A 863 -28.02 -19.65 12.80
CA ALA A 863 -29.44 -19.97 12.64
C ALA A 863 -29.81 -21.39 13.12
N ILE A 864 -29.00 -22.40 12.77
CA ILE A 864 -29.20 -23.80 13.18
C ILE A 864 -29.13 -23.89 14.70
N GLY A 865 -28.13 -23.32 15.37
CA GLY A 865 -28.02 -23.30 16.81
C GLY A 865 -29.25 -22.66 17.49
N LEU A 866 -29.69 -21.51 16.99
CA LEU A 866 -30.87 -20.79 17.49
C LEU A 866 -32.17 -21.60 17.29
N LYS A 867 -32.37 -22.24 16.15
CA LYS A 867 -33.50 -23.13 15.86
C LYS A 867 -33.55 -24.33 16.81
N HIS A 868 -32.40 -24.80 17.31
CA HIS A 868 -32.33 -25.88 18.30
C HIS A 868 -32.40 -25.38 19.74
N GLY A 869 -32.85 -24.16 20.00
CA GLY A 869 -33.05 -23.60 21.32
C GLY A 869 -31.77 -23.19 22.05
N LYS A 870 -30.65 -23.05 21.34
CA LYS A 870 -29.40 -22.53 21.90
C LYS A 870 -29.41 -21.00 21.90
N ILE A 871 -28.51 -20.42 22.71
CA ILE A 871 -28.35 -18.99 22.89
C ILE A 871 -27.09 -18.54 22.15
N LEU A 872 -27.23 -17.68 21.17
CA LEU A 872 -26.09 -17.17 20.40
C LEU A 872 -25.52 -15.89 21.02
N ASN A 873 -24.23 -15.93 21.37
CA ASN A 873 -23.49 -14.73 21.71
C ASN A 873 -22.77 -14.25 20.46
N ILE A 874 -23.20 -13.11 19.92
CA ILE A 874 -22.68 -12.51 18.70
C ILE A 874 -22.17 -11.10 18.97
N TYR A 875 -20.98 -10.77 18.51
CA TYR A 875 -20.37 -9.44 18.64
C TYR A 875 -20.72 -8.61 17.39
N PRO A 876 -21.61 -7.60 17.50
CA PRO A 876 -22.08 -6.87 16.31
C PRO A 876 -20.96 -6.06 15.61
N GLU A 877 -19.91 -5.65 16.34
CA GLU A 877 -18.75 -4.98 15.77
C GLU A 877 -17.97 -5.89 14.79
N GLY A 878 -18.10 -7.21 14.91
CA GLY A 878 -17.40 -8.20 14.10
C GLY A 878 -15.93 -8.37 14.47
N GLU A 879 -15.30 -7.39 15.13
CA GLU A 879 -13.92 -7.46 15.60
C GLU A 879 -13.73 -6.74 16.94
N ARG A 880 -12.58 -6.97 17.58
CA ARG A 880 -12.25 -6.37 18.88
C ARG A 880 -11.83 -4.92 18.74
N ALA A 881 -12.50 -4.01 19.47
CA ALA A 881 -12.09 -2.61 19.54
C ALA A 881 -10.67 -2.47 20.09
N PHE A 882 -9.83 -1.71 19.41
CA PHE A 882 -8.43 -1.52 19.80
C PHE A 882 -8.26 -0.29 20.72
N ASP A 883 -9.18 0.66 20.68
CA ASP A 883 -9.13 1.96 21.39
C ASP A 883 -10.10 2.04 22.57
N GLY A 884 -10.89 0.99 22.78
CA GLY A 884 -11.95 0.93 23.80
C GLY A 884 -13.15 1.82 23.49
N LYS A 885 -13.29 2.31 22.25
CA LYS A 885 -14.48 2.98 21.75
C LYS A 885 -15.40 1.98 21.08
N LEU A 886 -16.65 2.36 20.90
CA LEU A 886 -17.65 1.58 20.17
C LEU A 886 -17.47 1.85 18.66
N HIS A 887 -17.30 0.77 17.90
CA HIS A 887 -17.17 0.81 16.44
C HIS A 887 -18.53 0.62 15.75
N ASP A 888 -18.52 0.62 14.40
CA ASP A 888 -19.73 0.40 13.62
C ASP A 888 -20.19 -1.05 13.72
N PHE A 889 -21.51 -1.26 13.72
CA PHE A 889 -22.13 -2.56 13.86
C PHE A 889 -22.46 -3.17 12.51
N LYS A 890 -22.18 -4.47 12.36
CA LYS A 890 -22.59 -5.29 11.21
C LYS A 890 -24.03 -5.80 11.39
N LYS A 891 -24.76 -5.99 10.30
CA LYS A 891 -26.19 -6.36 10.29
C LYS A 891 -26.49 -7.79 10.75
N GLY A 892 -25.50 -8.68 10.90
CA GLY A 892 -25.70 -10.12 11.15
C GLY A 892 -26.61 -10.44 12.36
N ALA A 893 -26.48 -9.72 13.47
CA ALA A 893 -27.35 -9.88 14.62
C ALA A 893 -28.81 -9.49 14.32
N ALA A 894 -29.02 -8.40 13.57
CA ALA A 894 -30.34 -7.91 13.18
C ALA A 894 -31.02 -8.88 12.20
N ILE A 895 -30.29 -9.42 11.23
CA ILE A 895 -30.79 -10.41 10.27
C ILE A 895 -31.29 -11.66 11.01
N LEU A 896 -30.45 -12.26 11.86
CA LEU A 896 -30.83 -13.47 12.61
C LEU A 896 -32.04 -13.22 13.53
N ALA A 897 -32.07 -12.07 14.21
CA ALA A 897 -33.14 -11.72 15.13
C ALA A 897 -34.48 -11.46 14.41
N LEU A 898 -34.49 -10.79 13.29
CA LEU A 898 -35.69 -10.50 12.49
C LEU A 898 -36.23 -11.76 11.82
N GLU A 899 -35.37 -12.54 11.16
CA GLU A 899 -35.80 -13.69 10.38
C GLU A 899 -36.25 -14.87 11.23
N LEU A 900 -35.74 -15.00 12.46
CA LEU A 900 -36.13 -16.05 13.42
C LEU A 900 -37.10 -15.55 14.49
N ASP A 901 -37.52 -14.30 14.47
CA ASP A 901 -38.39 -13.63 15.46
C ASP A 901 -37.88 -13.80 16.89
N LEU A 902 -36.63 -13.51 17.15
CA LEU A 902 -35.97 -13.71 18.44
C LEU A 902 -35.61 -12.38 19.12
N PRO A 903 -35.61 -12.32 20.47
CA PRO A 903 -35.19 -11.13 21.19
C PRO A 903 -33.68 -10.98 21.20
N ILE A 904 -33.20 -9.71 21.20
CA ILE A 904 -31.81 -9.33 21.38
C ILE A 904 -31.61 -8.78 22.79
N VAL A 905 -30.59 -9.27 23.49
CA VAL A 905 -30.14 -8.75 24.79
C VAL A 905 -28.89 -7.90 24.54
N PRO A 906 -28.96 -6.56 24.60
CA PRO A 906 -27.79 -5.69 24.43
C PRO A 906 -26.91 -5.79 25.69
N VAL A 907 -25.56 -5.84 25.47
CA VAL A 907 -24.59 -5.88 26.57
C VAL A 907 -23.51 -4.84 26.32
N ALA A 908 -23.23 -4.03 27.32
CA ALA A 908 -22.13 -3.06 27.28
C ALA A 908 -20.99 -3.53 28.19
N ILE A 909 -19.77 -3.54 27.66
CA ILE A 909 -18.52 -3.86 28.36
C ILE A 909 -17.64 -2.62 28.33
N ASP A 910 -17.08 -2.22 29.47
CA ASP A 910 -16.08 -1.16 29.56
C ASP A 910 -14.90 -1.56 30.46
N GLY A 911 -13.68 -1.26 30.01
CA GLY A 911 -12.45 -1.49 30.76
C GLY A 911 -11.63 -2.73 30.39
N LEU A 912 -12.20 -3.73 29.69
CA LEU A 912 -11.46 -4.96 29.33
C LEU A 912 -10.29 -4.72 28.37
N HIS A 913 -10.40 -3.70 27.50
CA HIS A 913 -9.26 -3.28 26.66
C HIS A 913 -8.04 -2.83 27.47
N LYS A 914 -8.22 -2.31 28.70
CA LYS A 914 -7.14 -1.92 29.61
C LYS A 914 -6.50 -3.12 30.29
N VAL A 915 -7.27 -4.19 30.51
CA VAL A 915 -6.79 -5.43 31.13
C VAL A 915 -5.90 -6.20 30.17
N TRP A 916 -6.38 -6.44 28.95
CA TRP A 916 -5.63 -7.14 27.91
C TRP A 916 -5.91 -6.55 26.54
N ALA A 917 -5.02 -5.63 26.17
CA ALA A 917 -5.07 -4.98 24.87
C ALA A 917 -4.74 -5.95 23.72
N ARG A 918 -5.34 -5.74 22.56
CA ARG A 918 -5.06 -6.50 21.34
C ARG A 918 -3.55 -6.46 21.02
N ARG A 919 -2.94 -7.58 20.66
CA ARG A 919 -1.49 -7.77 20.40
C ARG A 919 -0.56 -7.56 21.62
N SER A 920 -1.06 -7.34 22.83
CA SER A 920 -0.25 -7.31 24.05
C SER A 920 -0.21 -8.70 24.70
N TRP A 921 0.97 -9.13 25.12
CA TRP A 921 1.10 -10.35 25.94
C TRP A 921 0.97 -10.05 27.45
N LYS A 922 0.94 -8.77 27.83
CA LYS A 922 0.88 -8.33 29.23
C LYS A 922 -0.57 -8.13 29.66
N ILE A 923 -0.97 -8.84 30.72
CA ILE A 923 -2.26 -8.64 31.40
C ILE A 923 -2.03 -7.68 32.57
N ARG A 924 -2.88 -6.63 32.67
CA ARG A 924 -2.79 -5.61 33.72
C ARG A 924 -4.08 -5.55 34.52
N PRO A 925 -4.05 -5.33 35.84
CA PRO A 925 -5.26 -5.11 36.63
C PRO A 925 -5.90 -3.77 36.22
N ALA A 926 -7.20 -3.80 35.93
CA ALA A 926 -8.02 -2.61 35.66
C ALA A 926 -9.45 -2.86 36.09
N LYS A 927 -10.19 -1.78 36.41
CA LYS A 927 -11.62 -1.90 36.73
C LYS A 927 -12.41 -2.23 35.45
N VAL A 928 -13.29 -3.24 35.53
CA VAL A 928 -14.16 -3.66 34.42
C VAL A 928 -15.60 -3.55 34.85
N LYS A 929 -16.42 -2.90 34.04
CA LYS A 929 -17.86 -2.80 34.23
C LYS A 929 -18.59 -3.53 33.11
N ILE A 930 -19.65 -4.27 33.42
CA ILE A 930 -20.53 -4.90 32.45
C ILE A 930 -21.97 -4.51 32.82
N LYS A 931 -22.72 -4.03 31.80
CA LYS A 931 -24.14 -3.71 31.95
C LYS A 931 -24.93 -4.50 30.92
N ILE A 932 -25.95 -5.24 31.40
CA ILE A 932 -26.82 -6.04 30.56
C ILE A 932 -28.18 -5.32 30.48
N GLY A 933 -28.51 -4.87 29.24
CA GLY A 933 -29.73 -4.10 28.99
C GLY A 933 -30.99 -4.94 28.91
N THR A 934 -32.10 -4.27 28.77
CA THR A 934 -33.42 -4.90 28.64
C THR A 934 -33.56 -5.61 27.29
N PRO A 935 -34.03 -6.85 27.21
CA PRO A 935 -34.30 -7.53 25.96
C PRO A 935 -35.36 -6.79 25.13
N PHE A 936 -35.14 -6.68 23.81
CA PHE A 936 -36.12 -6.13 22.87
C PHE A 936 -36.27 -7.04 21.63
N PHE A 937 -37.45 -7.00 21.00
CA PHE A 937 -37.71 -7.75 19.77
C PHE A 937 -37.38 -6.87 18.54
N ALA A 938 -36.60 -7.43 17.58
CA ALA A 938 -36.23 -6.75 16.37
C ALA A 938 -37.44 -6.30 15.54
N ARG A 939 -38.52 -7.07 15.53
CA ARG A 939 -39.78 -6.73 14.84
C ARG A 939 -40.47 -5.48 15.42
N GLU A 940 -40.34 -5.19 16.71
CA GLU A 940 -40.92 -3.98 17.31
C GLU A 940 -40.25 -2.72 16.78
N VAL A 941 -38.94 -2.76 16.60
CA VAL A 941 -38.15 -1.67 16.01
C VAL A 941 -38.47 -1.50 14.52
N ALA A 942 -38.56 -2.62 13.79
CA ALA A 942 -38.89 -2.64 12.39
C ALA A 942 -40.31 -2.08 12.11
N SER A 943 -41.31 -2.45 12.94
CA SER A 943 -42.68 -1.95 12.79
C SER A 943 -42.81 -0.46 13.13
N ALA A 944 -42.06 0.04 14.11
CA ALA A 944 -41.99 1.48 14.40
C ALA A 944 -41.44 2.29 13.23
N GLN A 945 -40.43 1.79 12.56
CA GLN A 945 -39.87 2.42 11.35
C GLN A 945 -40.86 2.44 10.18
N LEU A 946 -41.60 1.34 9.97
CA LEU A 946 -42.64 1.23 8.96
C LEU A 946 -43.75 2.27 9.21
N SER A 947 -44.17 2.47 10.46
CA SER A 947 -45.19 3.47 10.81
C SER A 947 -44.74 4.90 10.57
N VAL A 948 -43.48 5.23 10.82
CA VAL A 948 -42.90 6.55 10.56
C VAL A 948 -42.81 6.81 9.05
N ALA A 949 -42.35 5.81 8.26
CA ALA A 949 -42.27 5.93 6.81
C ALA A 949 -43.65 6.13 6.16
N THR A 950 -44.67 5.41 6.65
CA THR A 950 -46.06 5.53 6.20
C THR A 950 -46.65 6.91 6.58
N SER A 951 -46.37 7.42 7.78
CA SER A 951 -46.79 8.74 8.22
C SER A 951 -46.15 9.88 7.42
N ALA A 952 -44.86 9.73 7.07
CA ALA A 952 -44.14 10.70 6.24
C ALA A 952 -44.67 10.70 4.78
N ALA A 953 -45.02 9.53 4.23
CA ALA A 953 -45.62 9.40 2.92
C ALA A 953 -47.02 10.05 2.86
N LEU A 954 -47.84 9.88 3.92
CA LEU A 954 -49.14 10.52 4.06
C LEU A 954 -49.03 12.05 4.22
N ALA A 955 -48.04 12.54 4.97
CA ALA A 955 -47.79 13.98 5.14
C ALA A 955 -47.24 14.59 3.83
N GLY A 956 -46.42 13.91 3.07
CA GLY A 956 -45.96 14.36 1.74
C GLY A 956 -47.09 14.48 0.71
N ASN A 957 -48.06 13.54 0.73
CA ASN A 957 -49.26 13.62 -0.12
C ASN A 957 -50.24 14.71 0.29
N ALA A 958 -50.34 15.06 1.56
CA ALA A 958 -51.18 16.19 2.01
C ALA A 958 -50.64 17.56 1.51
N GLY A 959 -49.31 17.74 1.51
CA GLY A 959 -48.69 18.96 1.00
C GLY A 959 -48.74 19.15 -0.53
N LEU A 960 -48.93 18.06 -1.30
CA LEU A 960 -49.09 18.11 -2.75
C LEU A 960 -50.54 18.47 -3.16
N ASN A 961 -51.55 18.11 -2.34
CA ASN A 961 -52.94 18.45 -2.64
C ASN A 961 -53.28 19.93 -2.34
N GLU A 962 -52.58 20.62 -1.43
CA GLU A 962 -52.79 22.06 -1.21
C GLU A 962 -52.16 22.94 -2.31
N ARG A 963 -51.15 22.46 -3.05
CA ARG A 963 -50.57 23.19 -4.19
C ARG A 963 -51.27 22.98 -5.52
N ALA A 964 -52.09 21.92 -5.64
CA ALA A 964 -52.82 21.61 -6.86
C ALA A 964 -54.15 22.38 -7.04
N SER A 965 -54.59 23.16 -6.06
CA SER A 965 -55.88 23.89 -6.13
C SER A 965 -55.79 25.26 -6.80
N LEU A 966 -54.64 25.70 -7.32
CA LEU A 966 -54.45 27.08 -7.86
C LEU A 966 -54.10 27.18 -9.35
N GLN A 967 -54.22 26.12 -10.17
CA GLN A 967 -54.12 26.27 -11.64
C GLN A 967 -55.00 25.28 -12.39
N LYS A 968 -56.05 25.75 -13.05
CA LYS A 968 -56.85 25.10 -14.11
C LYS A 968 -56.55 25.76 -15.49
N PRO A 969 -56.94 25.15 -16.66
CA PRO A 969 -56.46 23.92 -17.31
C PRO A 969 -56.09 24.12 -18.78
N ALA A 970 -55.45 23.16 -19.40
CA ALA A 970 -55.55 22.93 -20.84
C ALA A 970 -55.54 21.41 -21.12
N ARG A 971 -56.53 20.94 -21.89
CA ARG A 971 -56.75 19.56 -22.29
C ARG A 971 -55.74 19.16 -23.31
N SER A 972 -55.13 17.97 -23.20
CA SER A 972 -54.81 17.09 -24.31
C SER A 972 -54.74 15.62 -23.81
N ASN A 973 -55.34 14.74 -24.65
CA ASN A 973 -55.51 13.29 -24.42
C ASN A 973 -54.15 12.57 -24.42
N GLY A 974 -53.94 11.68 -23.46
CA GLY A 974 -52.82 10.73 -23.46
C GLY A 974 -52.90 9.85 -22.21
N GLU A 975 -52.99 8.61 -22.40
CA GLU A 975 -53.01 7.40 -21.58
C GLU A 975 -52.70 7.59 -20.04
N MET A 976 -53.63 7.07 -19.21
CA MET A 976 -53.48 6.96 -17.77
C MET A 976 -52.41 5.89 -17.46
N GLY A 977 -51.19 6.35 -17.10
CA GLY A 977 -50.25 5.51 -16.35
C GLY A 977 -50.75 5.33 -14.93
N GLU A 978 -50.73 4.12 -14.41
CA GLU A 978 -51.01 3.80 -13.01
C GLU A 978 -50.12 4.63 -12.08
N PRO A 979 -50.63 4.99 -10.88
CA PRO A 979 -49.84 5.73 -9.90
C PRO A 979 -48.67 4.82 -9.42
N PRO A 980 -47.47 5.39 -9.14
CA PRO A 980 -46.35 4.60 -8.64
C PRO A 980 -46.74 3.94 -7.32
N HIS A 981 -46.71 2.62 -7.28
CA HIS A 981 -46.83 1.85 -6.05
C HIS A 981 -45.79 2.37 -5.05
N SER A 982 -46.23 2.75 -3.84
CA SER A 982 -45.37 3.02 -2.71
C SER A 982 -44.58 1.74 -2.42
N GLU A 983 -43.29 1.72 -2.75
CA GLU A 983 -42.39 0.60 -2.42
C GLU A 983 -42.44 0.38 -0.90
N SER A 984 -42.82 -0.82 -0.50
CA SER A 984 -42.61 -1.30 0.87
C SER A 984 -41.12 -1.24 1.18
N PRO A 985 -40.66 -0.79 2.38
CA PRO A 985 -39.25 -0.66 2.70
C PRO A 985 -38.56 -1.99 2.49
N ASN A 986 -37.43 -1.92 1.80
CA ASN A 986 -36.56 -3.05 1.50
C ASN A 986 -36.07 -3.67 2.83
N ASN A 987 -36.01 -5.01 2.93
CA ASN A 987 -35.53 -5.74 4.12
C ASN A 987 -34.18 -5.20 4.63
N ASP A 988 -33.33 -4.71 3.76
CA ASP A 988 -32.04 -4.10 4.12
C ASP A 988 -32.18 -2.85 4.99
N GLN A 989 -33.21 -2.04 4.76
CA GLN A 989 -33.51 -0.85 5.59
C GLN A 989 -33.99 -1.26 6.99
N LEU A 990 -34.72 -2.36 7.10
CA LEU A 990 -35.18 -2.89 8.38
C LEU A 990 -34.02 -3.45 9.20
N TYR A 991 -33.09 -4.18 8.56
CA TYR A 991 -31.86 -4.68 9.21
C TYR A 991 -31.00 -3.52 9.71
N SER A 992 -30.83 -2.46 8.91
CA SER A 992 -30.09 -1.27 9.29
C SER A 992 -30.70 -0.60 10.51
N ALA A 993 -32.04 -0.40 10.54
CA ALA A 993 -32.73 0.24 11.65
C ALA A 993 -32.56 -0.50 12.99
N VAL A 994 -32.65 -1.84 12.96
CA VAL A 994 -32.43 -2.66 14.14
C VAL A 994 -30.97 -2.60 14.61
N THR A 995 -30.03 -2.56 13.66
CA THR A 995 -28.59 -2.44 13.94
C THR A 995 -28.25 -1.12 14.61
N ASP A 996 -28.79 -0.01 14.08
CA ASP A 996 -28.59 1.34 14.62
C ASP A 996 -29.22 1.49 16.01
N HIS A 997 -30.41 0.93 16.21
CA HIS A 997 -31.08 0.91 17.51
C HIS A 997 -30.26 0.16 18.58
N LEU A 998 -29.73 -1.03 18.23
CA LEU A 998 -28.83 -1.80 19.10
C LEU A 998 -27.58 -1.00 19.46
N LYS A 999 -26.94 -0.36 18.48
CA LYS A 999 -25.75 0.48 18.68
C LYS A 999 -26.05 1.67 19.60
N GLN A 1000 -27.18 2.31 19.43
CA GLN A 1000 -27.59 3.44 20.27
C GLN A 1000 -27.79 3.02 21.74
N ILE A 1001 -28.46 1.88 22.00
CA ILE A 1001 -28.61 1.32 23.34
C ILE A 1001 -27.25 1.07 23.99
N ILE A 1002 -26.37 0.36 23.32
CA ILE A 1002 -25.04 0.02 23.87
C ILE A 1002 -24.21 1.28 24.11
N SER A 1003 -24.25 2.27 23.18
CA SER A 1003 -23.57 3.55 23.35
C SER A 1003 -24.05 4.30 24.60
N THR A 1004 -25.37 4.32 24.84
CA THR A 1004 -25.95 4.96 26.02
C THR A 1004 -25.50 4.24 27.30
N MET A 1005 -25.55 2.92 27.33
CA MET A 1005 -25.11 2.12 28.47
C MET A 1005 -23.63 2.34 28.80
N ILE A 1006 -22.75 2.45 27.78
CA ILE A 1006 -21.33 2.78 27.98
C ILE A 1006 -21.15 4.17 28.60
N LYS A 1007 -21.90 5.17 28.12
CA LYS A 1007 -21.86 6.52 28.67
C LYS A 1007 -22.28 6.53 30.15
N GLU A 1008 -23.36 5.84 30.49
CA GLU A 1008 -23.81 5.71 31.86
C GLU A 1008 -22.78 5.05 32.77
N MET A 1009 -22.15 3.95 32.32
CA MET A 1009 -21.08 3.27 33.08
C MET A 1009 -19.86 4.13 33.31
N ARG A 1010 -19.56 5.06 32.40
CA ARG A 1010 -18.42 5.99 32.52
C ARG A 1010 -18.72 7.20 33.40
N SER A 1011 -19.98 7.59 33.50
CA SER A 1011 -20.42 8.69 34.37
C SER A 1011 -20.64 8.25 35.83
N SER A 1012 -20.83 6.96 36.07
CA SER A 1012 -20.91 6.32 37.40
C SER A 1012 -19.54 5.81 37.87
#